data_0cdf3fdfedd5be88e51ce676e0fe6a36
#
_entry.id   0cdf3fdfedd5be88e51ce676e0fe6a36
#
_cell.length_a   1.000
_cell.length_b   1.000
_cell.length_c   1.000
_cell.angle_alpha   90.00
_cell.angle_beta   90.00
_cell.angle_gamma   90.00
#
_symmetry.space_group_name_H-M   'P 1'
#
loop_
_entity.id
_entity.type
_entity.pdbx_description
1 polymer ?
#
loop_
_entity_poly.entity_id
_entity_poly.type
_entity_poly.pdbx_seq_one_letter_code
_entity_poly.pdbx_strand_id
1 'polypeptide(L)'
;MSEIKKENFVHLHCHTEYSLLDGHGRIKNLVQKAKDLGQPALAITDHGYMYGIVQFYDACKAAGIKPILGVELYTTQDIHEKKDRKTGHIILLAKNEQGYKNLVKIESIAAVEGFYYRPRTDLKVLKEYHEGIICLSACIQGDVPQLLLEGKQEEAYALAKEYKDIFGEDYYIELQYHGLEDQKKVLFPLVTLAKTLGIQVVATNDIHYVEKQDAFAQRTLMCMGMKRTVDDTEALGYGNPPHWYFKSEAEMRKIFDGVAPEAITNTMVIADKCNVELKRGEYHLPKFPLPATIKSNVQYLRMLCEEGLHRRYRKDAETHRERMEYELQTIEKMGFVDYFLIVTDIISYAKNHNIPVGPGRGSSAGSMVAYCLGITDIEPTRFGLLFERFLNPERVTMPDVDIDISPEGRELVIQHIIEKYGEDHIARIITYSSLAAKGAIRDVGKALNLEEALVMRVGKYIPTGPDVTIAGILSKNKAMKKEYDENADVRKLLDISTSVEGLIRHTSTHAAGVIIAPDAMTEFVPIQKDKNGAIISQFEMGSVEAIGMLKVDLLGLKTLDVLNAAEKAVNSKKQKGEVKLDLTRLKMADRSVYAMLSSGQTTGVFQLESAGMRDVLRKMKPTCIEDLIAAISLYRPGPMDSIPKFIQNKHNPDTITYAVPALEPILKDTYGCIVYQEQVMQIVRDLGGYTLGRSDLVRRAMS
;
A
#
# COMPACT_ATOMS: atom_id res chain seq x y z
N MET A 1 -26.27 -27.56 -2.41
CA MET A 1 -25.02 -27.13 -3.03
C MET A 1 -24.53 -28.32 -3.84
N SER A 2 -24.48 -28.23 -5.19
CA SER A 2 -23.85 -29.25 -6.02
C SER A 2 -22.38 -29.30 -5.65
N GLU A 3 -21.82 -30.49 -5.40
CA GLU A 3 -20.37 -30.64 -5.23
C GLU A 3 -19.65 -30.07 -6.44
N ILE A 4 -18.78 -29.10 -6.21
CA ILE A 4 -17.93 -28.51 -7.26
C ILE A 4 -16.95 -29.63 -7.69
N LYS A 5 -17.02 -30.04 -8.96
CA LYS A 5 -16.09 -31.03 -9.51
C LYS A 5 -14.69 -30.42 -9.52
N LYS A 6 -13.73 -31.06 -8.84
CA LYS A 6 -12.34 -30.63 -8.87
C LYS A 6 -11.75 -30.75 -10.27
N GLU A 7 -11.16 -29.67 -10.78
CA GLU A 7 -10.38 -29.70 -12.02
C GLU A 7 -8.93 -30.12 -11.72
N ASN A 8 -8.32 -30.80 -12.70
CA ASN A 8 -6.90 -31.20 -12.69
C ASN A 8 -6.08 -30.30 -13.62
N PHE A 9 -6.28 -29.00 -13.48
CA PHE A 9 -5.65 -27.97 -14.29
C PHE A 9 -5.44 -26.72 -13.45
N VAL A 10 -4.34 -25.98 -13.71
CA VAL A 10 -3.99 -24.74 -13.04
C VAL A 10 -3.51 -23.72 -14.07
N HIS A 11 -4.02 -22.51 -14.00
CA HIS A 11 -3.48 -21.39 -14.78
C HIS A 11 -2.17 -20.88 -14.19
N LEU A 12 -1.09 -20.96 -14.97
CA LEU A 12 0.28 -20.60 -14.57
C LEU A 12 0.78 -19.28 -15.19
N HIS A 13 0.01 -18.70 -16.12
CA HIS A 13 0.28 -17.42 -16.75
C HIS A 13 -0.99 -16.57 -16.67
N CYS A 14 -0.99 -15.57 -15.77
CA CYS A 14 -2.18 -14.82 -15.43
C CYS A 14 -1.83 -13.39 -15.01
N HIS A 15 -2.46 -12.41 -15.67
CA HIS A 15 -2.32 -11.01 -15.43
C HIS A 15 -3.49 -10.46 -14.62
N THR A 16 -3.16 -9.64 -13.63
CA THR A 16 -4.15 -8.99 -12.75
C THR A 16 -4.27 -7.51 -13.08
N GLU A 17 -5.07 -6.76 -12.28
CA GLU A 17 -5.13 -5.30 -12.33
C GLU A 17 -3.78 -4.62 -12.08
N TYR A 18 -2.75 -5.36 -11.66
CA TYR A 18 -1.39 -4.88 -11.47
C TYR A 18 -0.52 -4.96 -12.73
N SER A 19 -0.99 -5.61 -13.79
CA SER A 19 -0.51 -5.40 -15.16
C SER A 19 -1.15 -4.13 -15.71
N LEU A 20 -0.55 -2.97 -15.37
CA LEU A 20 -1.15 -1.65 -15.46
C LEU A 20 -1.69 -1.33 -16.86
N LEU A 21 -2.97 -0.99 -16.94
CA LEU A 21 -3.70 -0.65 -18.18
C LEU A 21 -3.67 -1.76 -19.24
N ASP A 22 -3.48 -3.01 -18.81
CA ASP A 22 -3.53 -4.21 -19.64
C ASP A 22 -4.41 -5.29 -18.99
N GLY A 23 -4.08 -5.74 -17.79
CA GLY A 23 -4.89 -6.69 -17.05
C GLY A 23 -6.22 -6.08 -16.57
N HIS A 24 -7.35 -6.64 -17.04
CA HIS A 24 -8.69 -6.28 -16.57
C HIS A 24 -9.16 -7.18 -15.41
N GLY A 25 -8.47 -8.34 -15.23
CA GLY A 25 -8.79 -9.32 -14.20
C GLY A 25 -8.45 -8.83 -12.79
N ARG A 26 -9.45 -8.54 -11.96
CA ARG A 26 -9.21 -8.21 -10.55
C ARG A 26 -8.81 -9.46 -9.77
N ILE A 27 -7.81 -9.38 -8.91
CA ILE A 27 -7.34 -10.51 -8.06
C ILE A 27 -8.52 -11.24 -7.41
N LYS A 28 -9.43 -10.50 -6.77
CA LYS A 28 -10.59 -11.09 -6.10
C LYS A 28 -11.47 -11.91 -7.05
N ASN A 29 -11.68 -11.41 -8.27
CA ASN A 29 -12.54 -12.06 -9.25
C ASN A 29 -11.84 -13.27 -9.88
N LEU A 30 -10.54 -13.18 -10.17
CA LEU A 30 -9.73 -14.29 -10.68
C LEU A 30 -9.68 -15.45 -9.68
N VAL A 31 -9.43 -15.15 -8.41
CA VAL A 31 -9.40 -16.16 -7.34
C VAL A 31 -10.78 -16.78 -7.12
N GLN A 32 -11.86 -15.98 -7.17
CA GLN A 32 -13.21 -16.50 -7.07
C GLN A 32 -13.54 -17.43 -8.27
N LYS A 33 -13.14 -17.04 -9.49
CA LYS A 33 -13.33 -17.88 -10.68
C LYS A 33 -12.60 -19.21 -10.60
N ALA A 34 -11.34 -19.21 -10.13
CA ALA A 34 -10.60 -20.44 -9.87
C ALA A 34 -11.34 -21.35 -8.89
N LYS A 35 -11.87 -20.79 -7.80
CA LYS A 35 -12.66 -21.52 -6.82
C LYS A 35 -13.94 -22.09 -7.40
N ASP A 36 -14.68 -21.31 -8.20
CA ASP A 36 -15.96 -21.71 -8.81
C ASP A 36 -15.77 -22.85 -9.82
N LEU A 37 -14.61 -22.89 -10.51
CA LEU A 37 -14.23 -23.98 -11.42
C LEU A 37 -13.61 -25.17 -10.69
N GLY A 38 -13.31 -25.08 -9.40
CA GLY A 38 -12.69 -26.15 -8.63
C GLY A 38 -11.19 -26.32 -8.92
N GLN A 39 -10.51 -25.31 -9.46
CA GLN A 39 -9.07 -25.31 -9.66
C GLN A 39 -8.34 -25.20 -8.31
N PRO A 40 -7.34 -26.07 -8.04
CA PRO A 40 -6.71 -26.13 -6.70
C PRO A 40 -5.71 -25.01 -6.44
N ALA A 41 -5.20 -24.38 -7.49
CA ALA A 41 -4.17 -23.34 -7.43
C ALA A 41 -4.38 -22.29 -8.53
N LEU A 42 -3.71 -21.15 -8.39
CA LEU A 42 -3.65 -20.09 -9.40
C LEU A 42 -2.28 -19.41 -9.32
N ALA A 43 -1.72 -18.99 -10.45
CA ALA A 43 -0.51 -18.17 -10.48
C ALA A 43 -0.85 -16.70 -10.70
N ILE A 44 0.05 -15.83 -10.22
CA ILE A 44 0.15 -14.43 -10.62
C ILE A 44 1.46 -14.24 -11.36
N THR A 45 1.42 -13.62 -12.55
CA THR A 45 2.57 -13.36 -13.41
C THR A 45 2.42 -12.05 -14.13
N ASP A 46 2.20 -10.96 -13.38
CA ASP A 46 2.03 -9.63 -13.92
C ASP A 46 3.25 -9.13 -14.69
N HIS A 47 3.04 -8.23 -15.65
CA HIS A 47 4.07 -7.67 -16.50
C HIS A 47 5.14 -6.90 -15.73
N GLY A 48 6.34 -7.42 -15.70
CA GLY A 48 7.57 -6.73 -15.29
C GLY A 48 7.69 -6.37 -13.81
N TYR A 49 6.66 -6.55 -13.00
CA TYR A 49 6.62 -6.12 -11.60
C TYR A 49 5.86 -7.09 -10.70
N MET A 50 6.22 -7.08 -9.42
CA MET A 50 5.60 -7.93 -8.39
C MET A 50 4.55 -7.22 -7.53
N TYR A 51 3.91 -6.18 -8.05
CA TYR A 51 3.02 -5.28 -7.30
C TYR A 51 1.91 -5.99 -6.53
N GLY A 52 1.24 -6.98 -7.14
CA GLY A 52 0.05 -7.65 -6.62
C GLY A 52 0.33 -8.87 -5.74
N ILE A 53 1.57 -9.24 -5.51
CA ILE A 53 1.96 -10.53 -4.88
C ILE A 53 1.29 -10.74 -3.52
N VAL A 54 1.36 -9.74 -2.64
CA VAL A 54 0.86 -9.86 -1.25
C VAL A 54 -0.66 -9.97 -1.22
N GLN A 55 -1.35 -9.10 -1.97
CA GLN A 55 -2.81 -9.11 -2.08
C GLN A 55 -3.33 -10.40 -2.71
N PHE A 56 -2.63 -10.89 -3.74
CA PHE A 56 -2.96 -12.15 -4.39
C PHE A 56 -2.80 -13.34 -3.45
N TYR A 57 -1.68 -13.39 -2.72
CA TYR A 57 -1.41 -14.44 -1.74
C TYR A 57 -2.52 -14.50 -0.68
N ASP A 58 -2.88 -13.35 -0.11
CA ASP A 58 -3.90 -13.27 0.93
C ASP A 58 -5.30 -13.65 0.39
N ALA A 59 -5.65 -13.20 -0.81
CA ALA A 59 -6.91 -13.57 -1.46
C ALA A 59 -7.01 -15.07 -1.74
N CYS A 60 -5.94 -15.69 -2.24
CA CYS A 60 -5.88 -17.13 -2.49
C CYS A 60 -6.02 -17.93 -1.18
N LYS A 61 -5.27 -17.57 -0.13
CA LYS A 61 -5.35 -18.23 1.18
C LYS A 61 -6.75 -18.12 1.78
N ALA A 62 -7.38 -16.96 1.71
CA ALA A 62 -8.75 -16.76 2.19
C ALA A 62 -9.79 -17.59 1.41
N ALA A 63 -9.55 -17.81 0.11
CA ALA A 63 -10.44 -18.63 -0.74
C ALA A 63 -10.18 -20.15 -0.62
N GLY A 64 -9.07 -20.57 -0.02
CA GLY A 64 -8.62 -21.96 0.01
C GLY A 64 -7.98 -22.43 -1.31
N ILE A 65 -7.47 -21.49 -2.11
CA ILE A 65 -6.71 -21.72 -3.36
C ILE A 65 -5.22 -21.62 -3.04
N LYS A 66 -4.41 -22.49 -3.62
CA LYS A 66 -2.95 -22.45 -3.47
C LYS A 66 -2.37 -21.31 -4.33
N PRO A 67 -1.70 -20.28 -3.74
CA PRO A 67 -1.05 -19.23 -4.51
C PRO A 67 0.25 -19.73 -5.13
N ILE A 68 0.49 -19.42 -6.39
CA ILE A 68 1.76 -19.59 -7.10
C ILE A 68 2.28 -18.20 -7.43
N LEU A 69 3.42 -17.82 -6.86
CA LEU A 69 3.96 -16.48 -6.97
C LEU A 69 4.99 -16.41 -8.10
N GLY A 70 4.79 -15.51 -9.03
CA GLY A 70 5.63 -15.35 -10.20
C GLY A 70 5.58 -13.96 -10.80
N VAL A 71 6.25 -13.79 -11.92
CA VAL A 71 6.29 -12.56 -12.71
C VAL A 71 6.58 -12.89 -14.17
N GLU A 72 6.00 -12.12 -15.09
CA GLU A 72 6.43 -12.11 -16.48
C GLU A 72 7.45 -11.00 -16.67
N LEU A 73 8.72 -11.35 -16.89
CA LEU A 73 9.79 -10.39 -17.12
C LEU A 73 10.10 -10.21 -18.60
N TYR A 74 10.72 -9.08 -18.91
CA TYR A 74 11.25 -8.80 -20.24
C TYR A 74 12.70 -9.24 -20.32
N THR A 75 13.07 -9.93 -21.40
CA THR A 75 14.42 -10.42 -21.63
C THR A 75 15.19 -9.53 -22.60
N THR A 76 16.50 -9.45 -22.45
CA THR A 76 17.44 -8.78 -23.34
C THR A 76 18.77 -9.53 -23.37
N GLN A 77 19.66 -9.22 -24.31
CA GLN A 77 20.97 -9.85 -24.37
C GLN A 77 21.91 -9.37 -23.27
N ASP A 78 21.85 -8.09 -22.93
CA ASP A 78 22.61 -7.48 -21.83
C ASP A 78 21.77 -6.32 -21.22
N ILE A 79 21.51 -6.41 -19.92
CA ILE A 79 20.69 -5.40 -19.20
C ILE A 79 21.32 -3.99 -19.20
N HIS A 80 22.63 -3.89 -19.36
CA HIS A 80 23.35 -2.61 -19.38
C HIS A 80 23.34 -1.92 -20.76
N GLU A 81 23.03 -2.68 -21.82
CA GLU A 81 22.85 -2.10 -23.15
C GLU A 81 21.48 -1.41 -23.29
N LYS A 82 21.48 -0.08 -23.41
CA LYS A 82 20.27 0.76 -23.49
C LYS A 82 20.07 1.32 -24.91
N LYS A 83 20.28 0.49 -25.95
CA LYS A 83 20.19 0.91 -27.34
C LYS A 83 18.98 0.31 -28.07
N ASP A 84 18.67 -0.96 -27.81
CA ASP A 84 17.58 -1.67 -28.44
C ASP A 84 16.36 -1.75 -27.49
N ARG A 85 15.17 -1.53 -28.06
CA ARG A 85 13.89 -1.64 -27.38
C ARG A 85 13.26 -3.02 -27.54
N LYS A 86 13.82 -3.88 -28.43
CA LYS A 86 13.31 -5.24 -28.62
C LYS A 86 13.57 -6.04 -27.36
N THR A 87 12.53 -6.63 -26.84
CA THR A 87 12.57 -7.49 -25.65
C THR A 87 11.78 -8.74 -25.94
N GLY A 88 12.26 -9.89 -25.43
CA GLY A 88 11.46 -11.08 -25.30
C GLY A 88 10.68 -11.10 -23.97
N HIS A 89 9.93 -12.19 -23.75
CA HIS A 89 9.23 -12.44 -22.48
C HIS A 89 9.69 -13.75 -21.88
N ILE A 90 9.64 -13.84 -20.54
CA ILE A 90 9.92 -15.06 -19.78
C ILE A 90 9.04 -15.10 -18.53
N ILE A 91 8.49 -16.27 -18.20
CA ILE A 91 7.72 -16.47 -16.97
C ILE A 91 8.61 -17.12 -15.93
N LEU A 92 8.68 -16.52 -14.75
CA LEU A 92 9.40 -17.04 -13.60
C LEU A 92 8.43 -17.28 -12.45
N LEU A 93 8.42 -18.50 -11.90
CA LEU A 93 7.58 -18.90 -10.78
C LEU A 93 8.46 -19.34 -9.61
N ALA A 94 8.15 -18.88 -8.42
CA ALA A 94 8.85 -19.27 -7.21
C ALA A 94 8.41 -20.65 -6.74
N LYS A 95 9.35 -21.57 -6.62
CA LYS A 95 9.14 -22.96 -6.19
C LYS A 95 9.09 -23.08 -4.65
N ASN A 96 9.92 -22.32 -3.97
CA ASN A 96 10.08 -22.31 -2.51
C ASN A 96 10.52 -20.92 -2.00
N GLU A 97 10.79 -20.80 -0.70
CA GLU A 97 11.23 -19.53 -0.10
C GLU A 97 12.51 -18.98 -0.74
N GLN A 98 13.50 -19.85 -1.08
CA GLN A 98 14.72 -19.41 -1.76
C GLN A 98 14.41 -18.88 -3.15
N GLY A 99 13.55 -19.58 -3.90
CA GLY A 99 13.08 -19.13 -5.22
C GLY A 99 12.33 -17.82 -5.15
N TYR A 100 11.52 -17.61 -4.11
CA TYR A 100 10.84 -16.32 -3.92
C TYR A 100 11.85 -15.17 -3.67
N LYS A 101 12.84 -15.37 -2.82
CA LYS A 101 13.91 -14.39 -2.61
C LYS A 101 14.69 -14.10 -3.88
N ASN A 102 15.03 -15.14 -4.65
CA ASN A 102 15.72 -14.99 -5.91
C ASN A 102 14.85 -14.26 -6.95
N LEU A 103 13.54 -14.53 -6.97
CA LEU A 103 12.59 -13.81 -7.82
C LEU A 103 12.54 -12.31 -7.50
N VAL A 104 12.51 -11.95 -6.21
CA VAL A 104 12.59 -10.57 -5.74
C VAL A 104 13.89 -9.90 -6.21
N LYS A 105 15.03 -10.61 -6.15
CA LYS A 105 16.33 -10.09 -6.60
C LYS A 105 16.38 -9.89 -8.10
N ILE A 106 15.96 -10.92 -8.88
CA ILE A 106 15.93 -10.84 -10.36
C ILE A 106 15.09 -9.65 -10.80
N GLU A 107 13.87 -9.53 -10.23
CA GLU A 107 12.95 -8.46 -10.59
C GLU A 107 13.49 -7.07 -10.18
N SER A 108 14.07 -6.96 -8.97
CA SER A 108 14.68 -5.71 -8.51
C SER A 108 15.86 -5.28 -9.39
N ILE A 109 16.72 -6.21 -9.81
CA ILE A 109 17.80 -5.93 -10.77
C ILE A 109 17.19 -5.47 -12.10
N ALA A 110 16.17 -6.15 -12.60
CA ALA A 110 15.49 -5.78 -13.84
C ALA A 110 14.90 -4.37 -13.78
N ALA A 111 14.27 -4.00 -12.64
CA ALA A 111 13.63 -2.70 -12.45
C ALA A 111 14.59 -1.55 -12.10
N VAL A 112 15.74 -1.84 -11.47
CA VAL A 112 16.71 -0.81 -11.02
C VAL A 112 17.84 -0.62 -12.03
N GLU A 113 18.46 -1.71 -12.48
CA GLU A 113 19.64 -1.69 -13.36
C GLU A 113 19.26 -1.92 -14.82
N GLY A 114 18.40 -2.93 -15.06
CA GLY A 114 17.98 -3.36 -16.38
C GLY A 114 16.92 -2.47 -17.02
N PHE A 115 16.39 -1.47 -16.31
CA PHE A 115 15.30 -0.65 -16.81
C PHE A 115 15.71 0.18 -18.04
N TYR A 116 15.01 -0.12 -19.15
CA TYR A 116 15.04 0.69 -20.36
C TYR A 116 13.69 0.57 -21.08
N TYR A 117 12.80 1.54 -20.87
CA TYR A 117 11.36 1.52 -21.16
C TYR A 117 10.57 0.48 -20.38
N ARG A 118 11.16 -0.68 -20.08
CA ARG A 118 10.60 -1.81 -19.32
C ARG A 118 11.69 -2.40 -18.41
N PRO A 119 11.33 -3.06 -17.31
CA PRO A 119 12.29 -3.80 -16.49
C PRO A 119 12.77 -5.04 -17.26
N ARG A 120 14.09 -5.18 -17.46
CA ARG A 120 14.67 -6.23 -18.31
C ARG A 120 15.67 -7.07 -17.51
N THR A 121 15.63 -8.38 -17.75
CA THR A 121 16.62 -9.33 -17.25
C THR A 121 17.42 -9.93 -18.40
N ASP A 122 18.55 -10.57 -18.11
CA ASP A 122 19.37 -11.32 -19.06
C ASP A 122 19.77 -12.69 -18.51
N LEU A 123 20.40 -13.50 -19.36
CA LEU A 123 20.83 -14.84 -18.97
C LEU A 123 21.86 -14.85 -17.84
N LYS A 124 22.65 -13.79 -17.67
CA LYS A 124 23.65 -13.68 -16.59
C LYS A 124 22.95 -13.57 -15.23
N VAL A 125 21.97 -12.69 -15.13
CA VAL A 125 21.16 -12.52 -13.92
C VAL A 125 20.37 -13.79 -13.61
N LEU A 126 19.74 -14.40 -14.63
CA LEU A 126 19.00 -15.65 -14.46
C LEU A 126 19.90 -16.78 -13.99
N LYS A 127 21.13 -16.91 -14.51
CA LYS A 127 22.09 -17.93 -14.11
C LYS A 127 22.57 -17.74 -12.67
N GLU A 128 22.67 -16.50 -12.18
CA GLU A 128 23.11 -16.19 -10.82
C GLU A 128 22.01 -16.52 -9.80
N TYR A 129 20.72 -16.24 -10.11
CA TYR A 129 19.61 -16.36 -9.17
C TYR A 129 18.58 -17.44 -9.54
N HIS A 130 18.94 -18.47 -10.32
CA HIS A 130 18.00 -19.50 -10.80
C HIS A 130 17.48 -20.46 -9.71
N GLU A 131 18.18 -20.60 -8.59
CA GLU A 131 17.85 -21.59 -7.57
C GLU A 131 16.42 -21.40 -7.03
N GLY A 132 15.64 -22.48 -7.03
CA GLY A 132 14.26 -22.49 -6.57
C GLY A 132 13.26 -21.75 -7.49
N ILE A 133 13.64 -21.51 -8.75
CA ILE A 133 12.80 -20.88 -9.78
C ILE A 133 12.39 -21.92 -10.82
N ILE A 134 11.12 -21.92 -11.20
CA ILE A 134 10.59 -22.60 -12.39
C ILE A 134 10.48 -21.55 -13.49
N CYS A 135 10.96 -21.87 -14.69
CA CYS A 135 11.00 -21.00 -15.84
C CYS A 135 10.14 -21.54 -16.97
N LEU A 136 9.22 -20.71 -17.53
CA LEU A 136 8.45 -21.03 -18.72
C LEU A 136 8.87 -20.12 -19.87
N SER A 137 8.87 -20.65 -21.10
CA SER A 137 9.34 -19.93 -22.31
C SER A 137 8.44 -18.76 -22.76
N ALA A 138 7.42 -18.44 -21.97
CA ALA A 138 6.42 -17.37 -22.15
C ALA A 138 5.55 -17.52 -23.42
N CYS A 139 4.81 -16.45 -23.72
CA CYS A 139 3.86 -16.35 -24.82
C CYS A 139 4.57 -16.26 -26.19
N ILE A 140 3.82 -15.91 -27.24
CA ILE A 140 4.36 -15.69 -28.60
C ILE A 140 5.49 -14.63 -28.63
N GLN A 141 5.55 -13.74 -27.62
CA GLN A 141 6.62 -12.74 -27.49
C GLN A 141 7.87 -13.30 -26.78
N GLY A 142 7.88 -14.54 -26.33
CA GLY A 142 9.06 -15.19 -25.77
C GLY A 142 10.18 -15.31 -26.80
N ASP A 143 11.44 -15.32 -26.36
CA ASP A 143 12.61 -15.38 -27.25
C ASP A 143 12.62 -16.63 -28.12
N VAL A 144 12.31 -17.80 -27.56
CA VAL A 144 12.29 -19.06 -28.31
C VAL A 144 11.19 -19.10 -29.38
N PRO A 145 9.92 -18.76 -29.07
CA PRO A 145 8.88 -18.64 -30.10
C PRO A 145 9.21 -17.60 -31.18
N GLN A 146 9.79 -16.46 -30.83
CA GLN A 146 10.15 -15.43 -31.81
C GLN A 146 11.23 -15.92 -32.80
N LEU A 147 12.27 -16.60 -32.32
CA LEU A 147 13.29 -17.18 -33.19
C LEU A 147 12.71 -18.22 -34.15
N LEU A 148 11.75 -19.02 -33.69
CA LEU A 148 11.05 -19.96 -34.57
C LEU A 148 10.20 -19.25 -35.65
N LEU A 149 9.52 -18.16 -35.29
CA LEU A 149 8.77 -17.33 -36.23
C LEU A 149 9.66 -16.69 -37.29
N GLU A 150 10.86 -16.26 -36.89
CA GLU A 150 11.88 -15.70 -37.80
C GLU A 150 12.56 -16.77 -38.68
N GLY A 151 12.23 -18.05 -38.50
CA GLY A 151 12.85 -19.19 -39.23
C GLY A 151 14.26 -19.53 -38.73
N LYS A 152 14.71 -18.99 -37.59
CA LYS A 152 16.01 -19.22 -36.97
C LYS A 152 16.01 -20.42 -36.05
N GLN A 153 15.77 -21.59 -36.62
CA GLN A 153 15.55 -22.82 -35.88
C GLN A 153 16.78 -23.19 -35.01
N GLU A 154 17.99 -23.15 -35.56
CA GLU A 154 19.22 -23.48 -34.83
C GLU A 154 19.44 -22.58 -33.59
N GLU A 155 19.19 -21.26 -33.74
CA GLU A 155 19.28 -20.29 -32.65
C GLU A 155 18.23 -20.57 -31.56
N ALA A 156 16.99 -20.94 -31.97
CA ALA A 156 15.93 -21.31 -31.02
C ALA A 156 16.29 -22.52 -30.19
N TYR A 157 16.86 -23.56 -30.83
CA TYR A 157 17.33 -24.76 -30.14
C TYR A 157 18.50 -24.50 -29.21
N ALA A 158 19.46 -23.66 -29.63
CA ALA A 158 20.60 -23.26 -28.81
C ALA A 158 20.13 -22.50 -27.55
N LEU A 159 19.26 -21.53 -27.72
CA LEU A 159 18.73 -20.75 -26.61
C LEU A 159 17.87 -21.58 -25.64
N ALA A 160 16.99 -22.43 -26.15
CA ALA A 160 16.19 -23.33 -25.31
C ALA A 160 17.07 -24.31 -24.51
N LYS A 161 18.18 -24.77 -25.12
CA LYS A 161 19.17 -25.58 -24.44
C LYS A 161 19.89 -24.80 -23.34
N GLU A 162 20.23 -23.53 -23.56
CA GLU A 162 20.87 -22.66 -22.55
C GLU A 162 19.93 -22.45 -21.35
N TYR A 163 18.64 -22.17 -21.56
CA TYR A 163 17.65 -22.14 -20.48
C TYR A 163 17.56 -23.47 -19.74
N LYS A 164 17.56 -24.59 -20.46
CA LYS A 164 17.57 -25.93 -19.85
C LYS A 164 18.83 -26.16 -19.01
N ASP A 165 19.99 -25.72 -19.49
CA ASP A 165 21.25 -25.85 -18.76
C ASP A 165 21.26 -25.03 -17.46
N ILE A 166 20.50 -23.90 -17.41
CA ILE A 166 20.33 -23.07 -16.21
C ILE A 166 19.31 -23.68 -15.24
N PHE A 167 18.10 -24.00 -15.70
CA PHE A 167 16.97 -24.39 -14.86
C PHE A 167 16.75 -25.90 -14.74
N GLY A 168 17.43 -26.71 -15.54
CA GLY A 168 17.31 -28.19 -15.53
C GLY A 168 15.89 -28.66 -15.82
N GLU A 169 15.34 -29.46 -14.93
CA GLU A 169 13.98 -30.04 -15.01
C GLU A 169 12.88 -29.01 -14.61
N ASP A 170 13.26 -27.81 -14.23
CA ASP A 170 12.34 -26.72 -13.90
C ASP A 170 12.22 -25.69 -15.07
N TYR A 171 12.77 -26.02 -16.25
CA TYR A 171 12.50 -25.31 -17.50
C TYR A 171 11.40 -26.01 -18.30
N TYR A 172 10.40 -25.24 -18.76
CA TYR A 172 9.27 -25.75 -19.54
C TYR A 172 9.06 -24.91 -20.80
N ILE A 173 8.75 -25.58 -21.92
CA ILE A 173 8.25 -24.90 -23.12
C ILE A 173 6.76 -24.63 -22.93
N GLU A 174 6.39 -23.36 -22.95
CA GLU A 174 5.01 -22.90 -22.81
C GLU A 174 4.28 -22.97 -24.15
N LEU A 175 3.10 -23.56 -24.14
CA LEU A 175 2.22 -23.70 -25.30
C LEU A 175 0.97 -22.83 -25.08
N GLN A 176 0.72 -21.93 -26.02
CA GLN A 176 -0.46 -21.05 -26.02
C GLN A 176 -1.18 -21.11 -27.35
N TYR A 177 -2.51 -20.96 -27.34
CA TYR A 177 -3.30 -20.85 -28.54
C TYR A 177 -4.56 -20.02 -28.35
N HIS A 178 -4.57 -18.82 -28.93
CA HIS A 178 -5.69 -17.87 -28.94
C HIS A 178 -6.32 -17.71 -30.34
N GLY A 179 -5.99 -18.58 -31.27
CA GLY A 179 -6.46 -18.49 -32.65
C GLY A 179 -5.62 -17.59 -33.57
N LEU A 180 -4.43 -17.14 -33.10
CA LEU A 180 -3.52 -16.32 -33.89
C LEU A 180 -2.75 -17.19 -34.91
N GLU A 181 -2.58 -16.71 -36.13
CA GLU A 181 -1.86 -17.42 -37.19
C GLU A 181 -0.39 -17.68 -36.81
N ASP A 182 0.26 -16.74 -36.12
CA ASP A 182 1.64 -16.90 -35.71
C ASP A 182 1.78 -17.96 -34.60
N GLN A 183 0.81 -18.08 -33.70
CA GLN A 183 0.79 -19.19 -32.74
C GLN A 183 0.63 -20.55 -33.42
N LYS A 184 -0.20 -20.63 -34.46
CA LYS A 184 -0.32 -21.88 -35.26
C LYS A 184 1.01 -22.29 -35.89
N LYS A 185 1.77 -21.33 -36.43
CA LYS A 185 3.07 -21.59 -37.06
C LYS A 185 4.09 -22.19 -36.10
N VAL A 186 4.10 -21.72 -34.82
CA VAL A 186 5.11 -22.15 -33.86
C VAL A 186 4.69 -23.31 -32.94
N LEU A 187 3.39 -23.62 -32.84
CA LEU A 187 2.88 -24.60 -31.87
C LEU A 187 3.54 -25.99 -32.04
N PHE A 188 3.53 -26.57 -33.25
CA PHE A 188 4.18 -27.83 -33.51
C PHE A 188 5.72 -27.77 -33.49
N PRO A 189 6.38 -26.75 -34.04
CA PRO A 189 7.82 -26.51 -33.84
C PRO A 189 8.25 -26.49 -32.38
N LEU A 190 7.49 -25.84 -31.49
CA LEU A 190 7.76 -25.79 -30.03
C LEU A 190 7.67 -27.20 -29.41
N VAL A 191 6.64 -27.99 -29.74
CA VAL A 191 6.51 -29.37 -29.26
C VAL A 191 7.66 -30.25 -29.78
N THR A 192 8.09 -30.05 -31.02
CA THR A 192 9.22 -30.80 -31.62
C THR A 192 10.53 -30.42 -30.94
N LEU A 193 10.78 -29.11 -30.71
CA LEU A 193 11.94 -28.59 -29.99
C LEU A 193 12.00 -29.21 -28.59
N ALA A 194 10.89 -29.10 -27.83
CA ALA A 194 10.78 -29.65 -26.49
C ALA A 194 11.14 -31.14 -26.43
N LYS A 195 10.56 -31.93 -27.36
CA LYS A 195 10.82 -33.36 -27.49
C LYS A 195 12.29 -33.67 -27.80
N THR A 196 12.88 -32.94 -28.74
CA THR A 196 14.27 -33.12 -29.16
C THR A 196 15.27 -32.83 -28.04
N LEU A 197 14.99 -31.77 -27.24
CA LEU A 197 15.85 -31.40 -26.14
C LEU A 197 15.47 -32.07 -24.81
N GLY A 198 14.41 -32.90 -24.77
CA GLY A 198 13.91 -33.52 -23.55
C GLY A 198 13.41 -32.49 -22.52
N ILE A 199 12.77 -31.39 -22.97
CA ILE A 199 12.14 -30.39 -22.13
C ILE A 199 10.65 -30.71 -22.03
N GLN A 200 10.04 -30.54 -20.85
CA GLN A 200 8.61 -30.72 -20.67
C GLN A 200 7.83 -29.53 -21.26
N VAL A 201 6.63 -29.78 -21.73
CA VAL A 201 5.72 -28.74 -22.23
C VAL A 201 4.65 -28.42 -21.20
N VAL A 202 4.15 -27.20 -21.19
CA VAL A 202 3.04 -26.73 -20.31
C VAL A 202 2.07 -25.86 -21.09
N ALA A 203 0.76 -26.06 -20.89
CA ALA A 203 -0.28 -25.26 -21.52
C ALA A 203 -0.70 -24.10 -20.62
N THR A 204 -0.73 -22.89 -21.17
CA THR A 204 -1.25 -21.71 -20.47
C THR A 204 -2.23 -20.94 -21.36
N ASN A 205 -2.94 -19.97 -20.76
CA ASN A 205 -3.88 -19.14 -21.50
C ASN A 205 -3.61 -17.64 -21.39
N ASP A 206 -2.53 -17.23 -20.74
CA ASP A 206 -2.13 -15.81 -20.68
C ASP A 206 -3.33 -14.91 -20.33
N ILE A 207 -3.94 -15.21 -19.16
CA ILE A 207 -5.22 -14.60 -18.75
C ILE A 207 -5.05 -13.10 -18.54
N HIS A 208 -5.91 -12.29 -19.19
CA HIS A 208 -5.97 -10.85 -18.98
C HIS A 208 -7.32 -10.36 -18.45
N TYR A 209 -8.35 -11.21 -18.51
CA TYR A 209 -9.70 -10.91 -17.99
C TYR A 209 -10.44 -12.19 -17.58
N VAL A 210 -11.50 -12.03 -16.79
CA VAL A 210 -12.20 -13.16 -16.16
C VAL A 210 -13.16 -13.83 -17.11
N GLU A 211 -14.11 -13.10 -17.68
CA GLU A 211 -15.19 -13.63 -18.53
C GLU A 211 -14.97 -13.27 -19.99
N LYS A 212 -15.40 -14.14 -20.89
CA LYS A 212 -15.24 -13.94 -22.34
C LYS A 212 -15.81 -12.61 -22.84
N GLN A 213 -16.88 -12.14 -22.23
CA GLN A 213 -17.52 -10.86 -22.55
C GLN A 213 -16.70 -9.63 -22.15
N ASP A 214 -15.72 -9.78 -21.27
CA ASP A 214 -14.87 -8.68 -20.80
C ASP A 214 -13.81 -8.28 -21.84
N ALA A 215 -13.68 -9.04 -22.93
CA ALA A 215 -12.70 -8.79 -23.99
C ALA A 215 -12.71 -7.36 -24.54
N PHE A 216 -13.91 -6.77 -24.71
CA PHE A 216 -14.02 -5.39 -25.22
C PHE A 216 -13.61 -4.36 -24.18
N ALA A 217 -13.88 -4.60 -22.90
CA ALA A 217 -13.45 -3.72 -21.81
C ALA A 217 -11.91 -3.77 -21.66
N GLN A 218 -11.31 -4.96 -21.72
CA GLN A 218 -9.86 -5.14 -21.71
C GLN A 218 -9.20 -4.44 -22.92
N ARG A 219 -9.75 -4.62 -24.12
CA ARG A 219 -9.29 -3.89 -25.30
C ARG A 219 -9.33 -2.36 -25.13
N THR A 220 -10.42 -1.86 -24.53
CA THR A 220 -10.55 -0.42 -24.24
C THR A 220 -9.48 0.03 -23.23
N LEU A 221 -9.21 -0.78 -22.21
CA LEU A 221 -8.18 -0.53 -21.21
C LEU A 221 -6.77 -0.44 -21.85
N MET A 222 -6.42 -1.39 -22.74
CA MET A 222 -5.16 -1.35 -23.49
C MET A 222 -5.06 -0.08 -24.35
N CYS A 223 -6.14 0.29 -25.06
CA CYS A 223 -6.18 1.52 -25.87
C CYS A 223 -5.96 2.77 -25.01
N MET A 224 -6.49 2.82 -23.79
CA MET A 224 -6.21 3.91 -22.84
C MET A 224 -4.70 3.97 -22.49
N GLY A 225 -4.07 2.83 -22.26
CA GLY A 225 -2.63 2.73 -21.99
C GLY A 225 -1.78 3.22 -23.16
N MET A 226 -2.10 2.79 -24.36
CA MET A 226 -1.40 3.15 -25.60
C MET A 226 -1.76 4.54 -26.14
N LYS A 227 -2.75 5.23 -25.52
CA LYS A 227 -3.32 6.50 -26.02
C LYS A 227 -3.84 6.40 -27.45
N ARG A 228 -4.50 5.30 -27.77
CA ARG A 228 -5.15 4.97 -29.04
C ARG A 228 -6.65 4.86 -28.85
N THR A 229 -7.38 4.68 -29.95
CA THR A 229 -8.82 4.41 -29.92
C THR A 229 -9.09 2.94 -30.28
N VAL A 230 -10.25 2.42 -29.91
CA VAL A 230 -10.67 1.05 -30.23
C VAL A 230 -10.92 0.85 -31.74
N ASP A 231 -11.06 1.91 -32.50
CA ASP A 231 -11.22 1.88 -33.96
C ASP A 231 -9.88 1.72 -34.70
N ASP A 232 -8.76 1.95 -34.00
CA ASP A 232 -7.41 1.75 -34.54
C ASP A 232 -7.08 0.24 -34.49
N THR A 233 -7.37 -0.45 -35.60
CA THR A 233 -7.19 -1.92 -35.70
C THR A 233 -5.70 -2.32 -35.76
N GLU A 234 -4.80 -1.41 -36.11
CA GLU A 234 -3.36 -1.66 -36.17
C GLU A 234 -2.71 -1.50 -34.78
N ALA A 235 -3.33 -0.78 -33.85
CA ALA A 235 -2.78 -0.48 -32.54
C ALA A 235 -2.49 -1.71 -31.70
N LEU A 236 -3.26 -2.79 -31.86
CA LEU A 236 -3.20 -3.98 -31.02
C LEU A 236 -2.44 -5.16 -31.64
N GLY A 237 -1.99 -5.06 -32.87
CA GLY A 237 -1.10 -6.05 -33.55
C GLY A 237 -1.66 -7.45 -33.80
N TYR A 238 -2.68 -7.89 -33.06
CA TYR A 238 -3.14 -9.29 -33.00
C TYR A 238 -4.62 -9.49 -33.41
N GLY A 239 -5.32 -8.51 -33.94
CA GLY A 239 -6.74 -8.66 -34.28
C GLY A 239 -7.68 -8.94 -33.09
N ASN A 240 -7.13 -9.07 -31.90
CA ASN A 240 -7.75 -9.24 -30.59
C ASN A 240 -8.96 -10.20 -30.52
N PRO A 241 -8.81 -11.51 -30.81
CA PRO A 241 -9.87 -12.48 -30.57
C PRO A 241 -10.16 -12.59 -29.07
N PRO A 242 -11.42 -12.88 -28.65
CA PRO A 242 -11.79 -12.88 -27.23
C PRO A 242 -11.37 -14.20 -26.55
N HIS A 243 -10.07 -14.48 -26.46
CA HIS A 243 -9.56 -15.79 -26.01
C HIS A 243 -8.66 -15.74 -24.78
N TRP A 244 -8.32 -14.56 -24.24
CA TRP A 244 -7.50 -14.38 -23.03
C TRP A 244 -8.30 -14.38 -21.72
N TYR A 245 -9.48 -15.01 -21.73
CA TYR A 245 -10.32 -15.14 -20.53
C TYR A 245 -9.94 -16.36 -19.70
N PHE A 246 -10.45 -16.40 -18.47
CA PHE A 246 -10.23 -17.50 -17.55
C PHE A 246 -10.97 -18.77 -18.00
N LYS A 247 -10.27 -19.68 -18.68
CA LYS A 247 -10.83 -20.93 -19.24
C LYS A 247 -10.91 -22.04 -18.20
N SER A 248 -11.89 -22.90 -18.34
CA SER A 248 -11.98 -24.19 -17.63
C SER A 248 -10.98 -25.22 -18.20
N GLU A 249 -10.68 -26.28 -17.42
CA GLU A 249 -9.90 -27.44 -17.89
C GLU A 249 -10.47 -28.01 -19.18
N ALA A 250 -11.81 -28.16 -19.28
CA ALA A 250 -12.45 -28.72 -20.46
C ALA A 250 -12.23 -27.85 -21.71
N GLU A 251 -12.18 -26.53 -21.59
CA GLU A 251 -11.88 -25.63 -22.70
C GLU A 251 -10.40 -25.69 -23.09
N MET A 252 -9.49 -25.81 -22.13
CA MET A 252 -8.06 -25.98 -22.39
C MET A 252 -7.75 -27.34 -23.04
N ARG A 253 -8.39 -28.43 -22.59
CA ARG A 253 -8.25 -29.75 -23.19
C ARG A 253 -8.72 -29.78 -24.64
N LYS A 254 -9.81 -29.11 -25.00
CA LYS A 254 -10.24 -28.98 -26.41
C LYS A 254 -9.17 -28.38 -27.32
N ILE A 255 -8.30 -27.55 -26.76
CA ILE A 255 -7.21 -26.89 -27.50
C ILE A 255 -6.00 -27.84 -27.62
N PHE A 256 -5.59 -28.49 -26.52
CA PHE A 256 -4.28 -29.12 -26.41
C PHE A 256 -4.29 -30.65 -26.43
N ASP A 257 -5.42 -31.35 -26.18
CA ASP A 257 -5.45 -32.84 -26.17
C ASP A 257 -5.04 -33.46 -27.51
N GLY A 258 -5.28 -32.77 -28.62
CA GLY A 258 -4.85 -33.22 -29.96
C GLY A 258 -3.41 -32.86 -30.34
N VAL A 259 -2.71 -32.09 -29.50
CA VAL A 259 -1.36 -31.54 -29.75
C VAL A 259 -0.34 -32.09 -28.78
N ALA A 260 -0.60 -31.89 -27.48
CA ALA A 260 0.27 -32.29 -26.37
C ALA A 260 -0.58 -32.40 -25.09
N PRO A 261 -1.30 -33.51 -24.86
CA PRO A 261 -2.19 -33.68 -23.70
C PRO A 261 -1.43 -33.57 -22.36
N GLU A 262 -0.16 -33.96 -22.34
CA GLU A 262 0.73 -33.81 -21.19
C GLU A 262 0.94 -32.34 -20.75
N ALA A 263 0.81 -31.40 -21.66
CA ALA A 263 0.93 -29.98 -21.32
C ALA A 263 -0.13 -29.50 -20.33
N ILE A 264 -1.33 -30.09 -20.35
CA ILE A 264 -2.39 -29.84 -19.39
C ILE A 264 -2.03 -30.42 -18.01
N THR A 265 -1.62 -31.71 -17.98
CA THR A 265 -1.29 -32.38 -16.71
C THR A 265 -0.04 -31.82 -16.05
N ASN A 266 0.90 -31.29 -16.82
CA ASN A 266 2.11 -30.64 -16.31
C ASN A 266 1.83 -29.37 -15.53
N THR A 267 0.65 -28.71 -15.71
CA THR A 267 0.26 -27.56 -14.88
C THR A 267 0.11 -27.95 -13.42
N MET A 268 -0.42 -29.15 -13.14
CA MET A 268 -0.52 -29.69 -11.78
C MET A 268 0.86 -30.05 -11.21
N VAL A 269 1.74 -30.65 -12.02
CA VAL A 269 3.12 -30.96 -11.61
C VAL A 269 3.85 -29.70 -11.16
N ILE A 270 3.74 -28.60 -11.93
CA ILE A 270 4.32 -27.31 -11.56
C ILE A 270 3.67 -26.75 -10.30
N ALA A 271 2.34 -26.81 -10.22
CA ALA A 271 1.62 -26.33 -9.04
C ALA A 271 2.03 -27.08 -7.76
N ASP A 272 2.27 -28.39 -7.85
CA ASP A 272 2.73 -29.20 -6.71
C ASP A 272 4.15 -28.83 -6.25
N LYS A 273 5.03 -28.47 -7.20
CA LYS A 273 6.39 -28.01 -6.92
C LYS A 273 6.42 -26.64 -6.23
N CYS A 274 5.45 -25.76 -6.48
CA CYS A 274 5.42 -24.39 -5.94
C CYS A 274 4.84 -24.36 -4.54
N ASN A 275 5.68 -24.07 -3.53
CA ASN A 275 5.30 -24.07 -2.11
C ASN A 275 5.99 -22.90 -1.39
N VAL A 276 5.51 -21.68 -1.64
CA VAL A 276 5.99 -20.46 -0.97
C VAL A 276 5.03 -20.09 0.15
N GLU A 277 5.56 -19.77 1.31
CA GLU A 277 4.79 -19.25 2.43
C GLU A 277 5.27 -17.85 2.79
N LEU A 278 4.42 -16.85 2.59
CA LEU A 278 4.69 -15.49 3.06
C LEU A 278 4.38 -15.43 4.55
N LYS A 279 5.43 -15.38 5.36
CA LYS A 279 5.31 -15.33 6.83
C LYS A 279 4.61 -14.06 7.27
N ARG A 280 3.77 -14.19 8.31
CA ARG A 280 3.04 -13.09 8.94
C ARG A 280 3.38 -13.02 10.42
N GLY A 281 3.38 -11.81 10.99
CA GLY A 281 3.63 -11.63 12.43
C GLY A 281 5.10 -11.70 12.86
N GLU A 282 6.03 -11.87 11.92
CA GLU A 282 7.46 -11.67 12.15
C GLU A 282 7.80 -10.21 11.83
N TYR A 283 8.52 -9.50 12.72
CA TYR A 283 8.93 -8.12 12.51
C TYR A 283 10.39 -8.04 12.12
N HIS A 284 10.67 -7.37 11.02
CA HIS A 284 12.02 -7.16 10.51
C HIS A 284 12.53 -5.77 10.92
N LEU A 285 12.97 -5.70 12.19
CA LEU A 285 13.47 -4.45 12.77
C LEU A 285 14.99 -4.34 12.60
N PRO A 286 15.50 -3.24 12.05
CA PRO A 286 16.92 -2.97 12.04
C PRO A 286 17.43 -2.74 13.46
N LYS A 287 18.65 -3.13 13.75
CA LYS A 287 19.30 -2.83 15.03
C LYS A 287 19.79 -1.40 15.04
N PHE A 288 19.49 -0.69 16.12
CA PHE A 288 20.01 0.65 16.29
C PHE A 288 21.53 0.61 16.56
N PRO A 289 22.36 1.33 15.79
CA PRO A 289 23.79 1.39 16.01
C PRO A 289 24.11 2.18 17.29
N LEU A 290 24.65 1.48 18.29
CA LEU A 290 24.98 2.05 19.58
C LEU A 290 26.26 2.90 19.55
N PRO A 291 26.36 3.94 20.42
CA PRO A 291 27.64 4.58 20.74
C PRO A 291 28.64 3.54 21.26
N ALA A 292 29.92 3.71 20.91
CA ALA A 292 30.97 2.73 21.21
C ALA A 292 31.14 2.38 22.72
N THR A 293 30.69 3.25 23.60
CA THR A 293 30.76 3.05 25.07
C THR A 293 29.62 2.25 25.65
N ILE A 294 28.55 1.97 24.87
CA ILE A 294 27.32 1.31 25.34
C ILE A 294 27.19 -0.04 24.66
N LYS A 295 26.88 -1.08 25.45
CA LYS A 295 26.82 -2.46 24.94
C LYS A 295 25.39 -3.02 24.78
N SER A 296 24.36 -2.31 25.24
CA SER A 296 22.98 -2.78 25.23
C SER A 296 22.01 -1.68 24.84
N ASN A 297 21.17 -1.94 23.81
CA ASN A 297 20.12 -1.03 23.35
C ASN A 297 19.09 -0.79 24.48
N VAL A 298 18.79 -1.79 25.29
CA VAL A 298 17.92 -1.66 26.46
C VAL A 298 18.49 -0.68 27.49
N GLN A 299 19.77 -0.82 27.83
CA GLN A 299 20.44 0.09 28.77
C GLN A 299 20.48 1.51 28.19
N TYR A 300 20.72 1.66 26.90
CA TYR A 300 20.75 2.96 26.25
C TYR A 300 19.37 3.64 26.28
N LEU A 301 18.32 2.92 25.94
CA LEU A 301 16.96 3.42 26.01
C LEU A 301 16.60 3.88 27.43
N ARG A 302 16.90 3.05 28.45
CA ARG A 302 16.65 3.37 29.86
C ARG A 302 17.42 4.62 30.32
N MET A 303 18.68 4.75 29.91
CA MET A 303 19.50 5.93 30.22
C MET A 303 18.89 7.22 29.62
N LEU A 304 18.50 7.17 28.34
CA LEU A 304 17.87 8.33 27.69
C LEU A 304 16.52 8.68 28.29
N CYS A 305 15.73 7.69 28.72
CA CYS A 305 14.45 7.92 29.39
C CYS A 305 14.64 8.54 30.78
N GLU A 306 15.63 8.10 31.53
CA GLU A 306 15.94 8.65 32.87
C GLU A 306 16.39 10.11 32.78
N GLU A 307 17.29 10.42 31.84
CA GLU A 307 17.70 11.81 31.55
C GLU A 307 16.50 12.65 31.11
N GLY A 308 15.64 12.08 30.29
CA GLY A 308 14.41 12.71 29.81
C GLY A 308 13.41 12.96 30.91
N LEU A 309 13.20 12.03 31.82
CA LEU A 309 12.31 12.12 32.96
C LEU A 309 12.70 13.34 33.84
N HIS A 310 13.97 13.44 34.20
CA HIS A 310 14.48 14.56 35.00
C HIS A 310 14.39 15.89 34.24
N ARG A 311 14.66 15.92 32.96
CA ARG A 311 14.55 17.11 32.12
C ARG A 311 13.12 17.63 32.00
N ARG A 312 12.13 16.72 31.83
CA ARG A 312 10.72 17.04 31.61
C ARG A 312 9.98 17.37 32.89
N TYR A 313 10.14 16.57 33.93
CA TYR A 313 9.35 16.66 35.16
C TYR A 313 10.09 17.30 36.34
N ARG A 314 11.41 17.47 36.25
CA ARG A 314 12.22 18.15 37.29
C ARG A 314 11.96 17.57 38.68
N LYS A 315 11.32 18.33 39.58
CA LYS A 315 11.03 17.95 40.97
C LYS A 315 9.99 16.85 41.08
N ASP A 316 9.12 16.72 40.06
CA ASP A 316 8.03 15.76 40.05
C ASP A 316 8.41 14.43 39.34
N ALA A 317 9.70 14.25 38.99
CA ALA A 317 10.18 13.08 38.25
C ALA A 317 9.81 11.76 38.92
N GLU A 318 9.97 11.66 40.24
CA GLU A 318 9.68 10.43 40.97
C GLU A 318 8.20 10.01 40.91
N THR A 319 7.28 10.97 40.82
CA THR A 319 5.84 10.70 40.73
C THR A 319 5.48 9.97 39.41
N HIS A 320 6.30 10.14 38.36
CA HIS A 320 6.07 9.59 37.04
C HIS A 320 6.91 8.33 36.75
N ARG A 321 7.85 7.98 37.63
CA ARG A 321 8.79 6.86 37.45
C ARG A 321 8.10 5.51 37.30
N GLU A 322 7.09 5.22 38.09
CA GLU A 322 6.37 3.94 38.05
C GLU A 322 5.73 3.72 36.66
N ARG A 323 5.08 4.73 36.10
CA ARG A 323 4.49 4.64 34.76
C ARG A 323 5.56 4.47 33.67
N MET A 324 6.65 5.23 33.75
CA MET A 324 7.76 5.13 32.80
C MET A 324 8.36 3.72 32.81
N GLU A 325 8.57 3.14 34.00
CA GLU A 325 9.12 1.81 34.15
C GLU A 325 8.18 0.72 33.60
N TYR A 326 6.88 0.83 33.83
CA TYR A 326 5.86 -0.03 33.24
C TYR A 326 5.89 0.01 31.71
N GLU A 327 5.97 1.19 31.12
CA GLU A 327 6.05 1.36 29.67
C GLU A 327 7.36 0.79 29.12
N LEU A 328 8.50 1.03 29.75
CA LEU A 328 9.80 0.48 29.36
C LEU A 328 9.81 -1.05 29.39
N GLN A 329 9.30 -1.67 30.44
CA GLN A 329 9.19 -3.13 30.53
C GLN A 329 8.29 -3.71 29.43
N THR A 330 7.21 -3.02 29.09
CA THR A 330 6.32 -3.44 28.01
C THR A 330 7.01 -3.33 26.65
N ILE A 331 7.71 -2.23 26.37
CA ILE A 331 8.48 -2.01 25.14
C ILE A 331 9.56 -3.07 24.97
N GLU A 332 10.28 -3.37 26.06
CA GLU A 332 11.34 -4.38 26.11
C GLU A 332 10.79 -5.78 25.83
N LYS A 333 9.70 -6.17 26.55
CA LYS A 333 9.04 -7.47 26.40
C LYS A 333 8.48 -7.68 24.98
N MET A 334 7.99 -6.63 24.34
CA MET A 334 7.46 -6.68 22.98
C MET A 334 8.54 -6.58 21.89
N GLY A 335 9.82 -6.34 22.25
CA GLY A 335 10.95 -6.29 21.31
C GLY A 335 11.07 -4.99 20.50
N PHE A 336 10.48 -3.88 20.96
CA PHE A 336 10.46 -2.60 20.22
C PHE A 336 11.50 -1.57 20.70
N VAL A 337 12.52 -1.97 21.45
CA VAL A 337 13.58 -1.09 21.95
C VAL A 337 14.27 -0.35 20.82
N ASP A 338 14.70 -1.08 19.76
CA ASP A 338 15.37 -0.51 18.62
C ASP A 338 14.47 0.48 17.86
N TYR A 339 13.19 0.17 17.75
CA TYR A 339 12.20 1.07 17.15
C TYR A 339 12.17 2.45 17.83
N PHE A 340 12.06 2.48 19.17
CA PHE A 340 12.06 3.73 19.92
C PHE A 340 13.37 4.50 19.77
N LEU A 341 14.51 3.81 19.74
CA LEU A 341 15.81 4.43 19.51
C LEU A 341 15.92 5.04 18.10
N ILE A 342 15.45 4.33 17.08
CA ILE A 342 15.42 4.82 15.68
C ILE A 342 14.58 6.09 15.56
N VAL A 343 13.36 6.07 16.09
CA VAL A 343 12.47 7.23 16.04
C VAL A 343 13.04 8.41 16.84
N THR A 344 13.65 8.14 18.00
CA THR A 344 14.33 9.17 18.81
C THR A 344 15.45 9.82 18.04
N ASP A 345 16.26 9.05 17.34
CA ASP A 345 17.37 9.56 16.53
C ASP A 345 16.89 10.46 15.39
N ILE A 346 15.90 10.01 14.64
CA ILE A 346 15.30 10.77 13.53
C ILE A 346 14.79 12.12 14.00
N ILE A 347 14.04 12.17 15.10
CA ILE A 347 13.47 13.39 15.64
C ILE A 347 14.54 14.28 16.24
N SER A 348 15.53 13.71 16.95
CA SER A 348 16.65 14.44 17.52
C SER A 348 17.53 15.06 16.44
N TYR A 349 17.79 14.32 15.34
CA TYR A 349 18.50 14.87 14.18
C TYR A 349 17.77 16.10 13.62
N ALA A 350 16.47 15.98 13.37
CA ALA A 350 15.67 17.09 12.86
C ALA A 350 15.72 18.32 13.78
N LYS A 351 15.48 18.12 15.08
CA LYS A 351 15.50 19.22 16.08
C LYS A 351 16.89 19.87 16.17
N ASN A 352 17.97 19.09 16.16
CA ASN A 352 19.34 19.61 16.24
C ASN A 352 19.78 20.38 14.99
N HIS A 353 19.17 20.09 13.83
CA HIS A 353 19.41 20.81 12.58
C HIS A 353 18.40 21.93 12.30
N ASN A 354 17.63 22.35 13.33
CA ASN A 354 16.61 23.39 13.22
C ASN A 354 15.52 23.10 12.18
N ILE A 355 15.25 21.84 11.93
CA ILE A 355 14.13 21.38 11.10
C ILE A 355 12.90 21.31 12.02
N PRO A 356 11.83 22.07 11.74
CA PRO A 356 10.62 22.03 12.54
C PRO A 356 9.95 20.66 12.57
N VAL A 357 9.67 20.17 13.77
CA VAL A 357 8.94 18.93 14.04
C VAL A 357 7.71 19.26 14.86
N GLY A 358 6.59 18.61 14.55
CA GLY A 358 5.35 18.75 15.31
C GLY A 358 5.47 18.19 16.73
N PRO A 359 4.59 18.63 17.65
CA PRO A 359 4.64 18.22 19.06
C PRO A 359 4.23 16.75 19.30
N GLY A 360 3.81 16.05 18.26
CA GLY A 360 3.30 14.69 18.29
C GLY A 360 1.85 14.60 17.84
N ARG A 361 1.47 13.42 17.37
CA ARG A 361 0.11 13.12 16.91
C ARG A 361 -0.22 11.65 17.12
N GLY A 362 -1.50 11.29 16.91
CA GLY A 362 -1.93 9.90 16.96
C GLY A 362 -1.82 9.29 18.37
N SER A 363 -1.58 8.01 18.40
CA SER A 363 -1.53 7.23 19.66
C SER A 363 -0.20 7.38 20.41
N SER A 364 0.88 7.73 19.73
CA SER A 364 2.22 7.86 20.33
C SER A 364 2.29 8.94 21.45
N ALA A 365 1.42 9.95 21.39
CA ALA A 365 1.26 10.94 22.45
C ALA A 365 0.82 10.33 23.80
N GLY A 366 0.29 9.11 23.82
CA GLY A 366 -0.08 8.36 25.03
C GLY A 366 1.11 7.75 25.79
N SER A 367 2.32 7.75 25.21
CA SER A 367 3.51 7.16 25.83
C SER A 367 4.34 8.18 26.59
N MET A 368 4.59 7.90 27.88
CA MET A 368 5.51 8.65 28.72
C MET A 368 6.96 8.44 28.29
N VAL A 369 7.32 7.24 27.85
CA VAL A 369 8.64 6.95 27.28
C VAL A 369 8.87 7.81 26.04
N ALA A 370 7.89 7.92 25.12
CA ALA A 370 8.00 8.79 23.96
C ALA A 370 8.15 10.29 24.34
N TYR A 371 7.48 10.73 25.39
CA TYR A 371 7.61 12.09 25.93
C TYR A 371 8.98 12.32 26.55
N CYS A 372 9.49 11.40 27.35
CA CYS A 372 10.84 11.50 27.94
C CYS A 372 11.93 11.52 26.88
N LEU A 373 11.83 10.68 25.85
CA LEU A 373 12.77 10.62 24.74
C LEU A 373 12.73 11.89 23.84
N GLY A 374 11.67 12.69 23.93
CA GLY A 374 11.47 13.85 23.08
C GLY A 374 10.88 13.49 21.70
N ILE A 375 10.35 12.28 21.56
CA ILE A 375 9.56 11.87 20.38
C ILE A 375 8.28 12.70 20.30
N THR A 376 7.63 12.92 21.45
CA THR A 376 6.49 13.83 21.58
C THR A 376 6.77 14.95 22.56
N ASP A 377 6.09 16.08 22.40
CA ASP A 377 6.12 17.23 23.32
C ASP A 377 4.77 17.40 24.04
N ILE A 378 3.88 16.39 23.95
CA ILE A 378 2.59 16.34 24.64
C ILE A 378 2.74 15.50 25.90
N GLU A 379 2.48 16.08 27.06
CA GLU A 379 2.55 15.40 28.36
C GLU A 379 1.32 14.50 28.54
N PRO A 380 1.50 13.16 28.58
CA PRO A 380 0.38 12.22 28.50
C PRO A 380 -0.52 12.22 29.74
N THR A 381 0.03 12.47 30.94
CA THR A 381 -0.72 12.42 32.19
C THR A 381 -1.70 13.59 32.30
N ARG A 382 -1.29 14.78 31.85
CA ARG A 382 -2.12 15.99 31.86
C ARG A 382 -3.43 15.81 31.09
N PHE A 383 -3.38 15.06 29.97
CA PHE A 383 -4.52 14.86 29.09
C PHE A 383 -5.18 13.49 29.27
N GLY A 384 -4.80 12.72 30.30
CA GLY A 384 -5.37 11.39 30.57
C GLY A 384 -5.16 10.38 29.45
N LEU A 385 -4.07 10.50 28.69
CA LEU A 385 -3.76 9.64 27.57
C LEU A 385 -3.27 8.27 28.04
N LEU A 386 -3.70 7.21 27.33
CA LEU A 386 -3.44 5.83 27.69
C LEU A 386 -2.36 5.22 26.79
N PHE A 387 -1.35 4.59 27.44
CA PHE A 387 -0.25 3.92 26.75
C PHE A 387 -0.74 2.71 25.94
N GLU A 388 -1.72 1.96 26.46
CA GLU A 388 -2.26 0.75 25.84
C GLU A 388 -3.00 1.02 24.53
N ARG A 389 -3.35 2.27 24.25
CA ARG A 389 -3.85 2.68 22.93
C ARG A 389 -2.74 2.72 21.90
N PHE A 390 -1.52 3.05 22.29
CA PHE A 390 -0.34 3.10 21.45
C PHE A 390 0.33 1.72 21.33
N LEU A 391 0.68 1.11 22.45
CA LEU A 391 1.31 -0.19 22.52
C LEU A 391 0.56 -1.09 23.50
N ASN A 392 -0.08 -2.14 22.95
CA ASN A 392 -0.95 -3.02 23.71
C ASN A 392 -0.32 -4.40 23.86
N PRO A 393 0.06 -4.84 25.06
CA PRO A 393 0.67 -6.16 25.28
C PRO A 393 -0.27 -7.34 24.97
N GLU A 394 -1.59 -7.11 24.98
CA GLU A 394 -2.58 -8.13 24.59
C GLU A 394 -2.81 -8.21 23.08
N ARG A 395 -2.16 -7.34 22.30
CA ARG A 395 -2.18 -7.31 20.86
C ARG A 395 -0.80 -6.98 20.32
N VAL A 396 -0.09 -7.98 19.85
CA VAL A 396 1.23 -7.77 19.24
C VAL A 396 1.05 -7.17 17.85
N THR A 397 1.23 -5.85 17.75
CA THR A 397 1.30 -5.09 16.49
C THR A 397 2.45 -4.11 16.61
N MET A 398 3.11 -3.84 15.48
CA MET A 398 4.17 -2.84 15.44
C MET A 398 3.62 -1.48 15.86
N PRO A 399 4.31 -0.74 16.74
CA PRO A 399 3.94 0.64 17.04
C PRO A 399 4.10 1.51 15.79
N ASP A 400 3.24 2.52 15.65
CA ASP A 400 3.27 3.47 14.54
C ASP A 400 3.38 4.89 15.09
N VAL A 401 4.53 5.52 14.84
CA VAL A 401 4.79 6.91 15.22
C VAL A 401 4.77 7.78 13.98
N ASP A 402 3.69 8.49 13.77
CA ASP A 402 3.58 9.54 12.77
C ASP A 402 4.43 10.77 13.18
N ILE A 403 5.32 11.21 12.32
CA ILE A 403 6.18 12.37 12.56
C ILE A 403 5.75 13.52 11.63
N ASP A 404 5.10 14.54 12.20
CA ASP A 404 4.88 15.78 11.47
C ASP A 404 6.20 16.54 11.35
N ILE A 405 6.63 16.84 10.13
CA ILE A 405 7.92 17.48 9.84
C ILE A 405 7.75 18.58 8.78
N SER A 406 8.63 19.59 8.82
CA SER A 406 8.75 20.57 7.76
C SER A 406 8.99 19.91 6.40
N PRO A 407 8.17 20.19 5.36
CA PRO A 407 8.43 19.69 4.01
C PRO A 407 9.83 20.07 3.48
N GLU A 408 10.34 21.25 3.81
CA GLU A 408 11.63 21.75 3.37
C GLU A 408 12.81 20.95 3.99
N GLY A 409 12.65 20.49 5.23
CA GLY A 409 13.68 19.73 5.94
C GLY A 409 13.60 18.21 5.78
N ARG A 410 12.50 17.69 5.23
CA ARG A 410 12.24 16.23 5.19
C ARG A 410 13.32 15.45 4.44
N GLU A 411 13.78 15.95 3.29
CA GLU A 411 14.82 15.27 2.50
C GLU A 411 16.15 15.16 3.24
N LEU A 412 16.50 16.15 4.07
CA LEU A 412 17.71 16.08 4.91
C LEU A 412 17.60 14.97 5.97
N VAL A 413 16.40 14.77 6.52
CA VAL A 413 16.13 13.69 7.48
C VAL A 413 16.19 12.32 6.79
N ILE A 414 15.64 12.19 5.59
CA ILE A 414 15.74 10.94 4.80
C ILE A 414 17.21 10.66 4.47
N GLN A 415 17.98 11.67 4.10
CA GLN A 415 19.41 11.52 3.83
C GLN A 415 20.18 11.03 5.08
N HIS A 416 19.85 11.58 6.26
CA HIS A 416 20.43 11.08 7.53
C HIS A 416 20.11 9.61 7.78
N ILE A 417 18.88 9.16 7.49
CA ILE A 417 18.49 7.75 7.63
C ILE A 417 19.32 6.88 6.67
N ILE A 418 19.47 7.31 5.41
CA ILE A 418 20.29 6.61 4.40
C ILE A 418 21.76 6.51 4.84
N GLU A 419 22.35 7.62 5.31
CA GLU A 419 23.73 7.64 5.78
C GLU A 419 23.96 6.74 7.00
N LYS A 420 22.94 6.59 7.85
CA LYS A 420 23.05 5.82 9.09
C LYS A 420 22.83 4.32 8.90
N TYR A 421 21.90 3.93 8.03
CA TYR A 421 21.48 2.53 7.87
C TYR A 421 21.97 1.89 6.57
N GLY A 422 22.42 2.66 5.59
CA GLY A 422 22.85 2.20 4.26
C GLY A 422 21.78 2.46 3.19
N GLU A 423 22.25 2.77 1.97
CA GLU A 423 21.37 3.07 0.84
C GLU A 423 20.53 1.86 0.42
N ASP A 424 21.10 0.66 0.50
CA ASP A 424 20.47 -0.60 0.18
C ASP A 424 19.44 -1.10 1.22
N HIS A 425 19.44 -0.51 2.42
CA HIS A 425 18.49 -0.80 3.50
C HIS A 425 17.25 0.08 3.48
N ILE A 426 17.21 1.09 2.62
CA ILE A 426 16.16 2.12 2.62
C ILE A 426 15.38 2.12 1.32
N ALA A 427 14.06 2.16 1.41
CA ALA A 427 13.20 2.42 0.27
C ALA A 427 12.04 3.34 0.65
N ARG A 428 11.57 4.18 -0.27
CA ARG A 428 10.29 4.88 -0.13
C ARG A 428 9.16 3.92 -0.50
N ILE A 429 7.95 4.18 -0.02
CA ILE A 429 6.79 3.34 -0.29
C ILE A 429 6.13 3.77 -1.60
N ILE A 430 5.71 2.80 -2.40
CA ILE A 430 4.90 3.03 -3.59
C ILE A 430 3.44 3.34 -3.22
N THR A 431 2.74 4.06 -4.07
CA THR A 431 1.28 4.18 -4.04
C THR A 431 0.69 3.90 -5.41
N TYR A 432 -0.51 3.33 -5.42
CA TYR A 432 -1.27 3.06 -6.63
C TYR A 432 -2.42 4.03 -6.77
N SER A 433 -2.51 4.68 -7.94
CA SER A 433 -3.63 5.55 -8.26
C SER A 433 -4.61 4.79 -9.14
N SER A 434 -5.85 4.66 -8.70
CA SER A 434 -6.91 3.99 -9.44
C SER A 434 -7.70 4.93 -10.37
N LEU A 435 -8.41 4.35 -11.33
CA LEU A 435 -9.36 5.03 -12.18
C LEU A 435 -10.62 5.37 -11.36
N ALA A 436 -10.70 6.59 -10.82
CA ALA A 436 -11.90 7.08 -10.17
C ALA A 436 -13.02 7.33 -11.20
N ALA A 437 -14.29 7.26 -10.79
CA ALA A 437 -15.50 7.35 -11.62
C ALA A 437 -15.42 8.41 -12.74
N LYS A 438 -15.11 9.65 -12.39
CA LYS A 438 -15.01 10.75 -13.37
C LYS A 438 -13.83 10.62 -14.33
N GLY A 439 -12.71 10.07 -13.83
CA GLY A 439 -11.51 9.77 -14.62
C GLY A 439 -11.78 8.64 -15.61
N ALA A 440 -12.44 7.57 -15.17
CA ALA A 440 -12.81 6.44 -15.99
C ALA A 440 -13.71 6.87 -17.16
N ILE A 441 -14.78 7.64 -16.91
CA ILE A 441 -15.66 8.16 -17.98
C ILE A 441 -14.89 8.96 -19.04
N ARG A 442 -13.99 9.84 -18.60
CA ARG A 442 -13.19 10.67 -19.50
C ARG A 442 -12.22 9.84 -20.34
N ASP A 443 -11.51 8.93 -19.72
CA ASP A 443 -10.44 8.18 -20.38
C ASP A 443 -11.03 7.08 -21.30
N VAL A 444 -12.11 6.41 -20.86
CA VAL A 444 -12.90 5.48 -21.69
C VAL A 444 -13.55 6.21 -22.85
N GLY A 445 -14.15 7.40 -22.63
CA GLY A 445 -14.75 8.19 -23.71
C GLY A 445 -13.75 8.53 -24.82
N LYS A 446 -12.50 8.86 -24.46
CA LYS A 446 -11.41 9.05 -25.43
C LYS A 446 -11.05 7.77 -26.17
N ALA A 447 -10.90 6.66 -25.45
CA ALA A 447 -10.56 5.37 -26.04
C ALA A 447 -11.67 4.86 -26.98
N LEU A 448 -12.94 5.12 -26.67
CA LEU A 448 -14.09 4.80 -27.50
C LEU A 448 -14.31 5.78 -28.67
N ASN A 449 -13.46 6.80 -28.82
CA ASN A 449 -13.57 7.86 -29.84
C ASN A 449 -14.93 8.59 -29.82
N LEU A 450 -15.50 8.78 -28.61
CA LEU A 450 -16.79 9.46 -28.45
C LEU A 450 -16.61 11.00 -28.49
N GLU A 451 -17.68 11.68 -28.90
CA GLU A 451 -17.74 13.13 -28.92
C GLU A 451 -17.44 13.72 -27.52
N GLU A 452 -16.51 14.66 -27.43
CA GLU A 452 -16.07 15.25 -26.15
C GLU A 452 -17.24 15.91 -25.40
N ALA A 453 -18.18 16.55 -26.13
CA ALA A 453 -19.36 17.16 -25.54
C ALA A 453 -20.27 16.14 -24.81
N LEU A 454 -20.41 14.94 -25.38
CA LEU A 454 -21.15 13.82 -24.75
C LEU A 454 -20.42 13.38 -23.48
N VAL A 455 -19.12 13.12 -23.57
CA VAL A 455 -18.30 12.66 -22.42
C VAL A 455 -18.33 13.68 -21.28
N MET A 456 -18.17 14.97 -21.60
CA MET A 456 -18.24 16.05 -20.62
C MET A 456 -19.62 16.17 -19.96
N ARG A 457 -20.71 16.00 -20.75
CA ARG A 457 -22.09 16.04 -20.25
C ARG A 457 -22.34 14.92 -19.25
N VAL A 458 -21.99 13.67 -19.61
CA VAL A 458 -22.11 12.51 -18.73
C VAL A 458 -21.25 12.67 -17.46
N GLY A 459 -20.01 13.17 -17.61
CA GLY A 459 -19.11 13.44 -16.49
C GLY A 459 -19.64 14.46 -15.47
N LYS A 460 -20.57 15.35 -15.85
CA LYS A 460 -21.19 16.31 -14.92
C LYS A 460 -22.15 15.65 -13.92
N TYR A 461 -22.71 14.46 -14.24
CA TYR A 461 -23.54 13.72 -13.28
C TYR A 461 -22.74 13.16 -12.10
N ILE A 462 -21.41 13.00 -12.25
CA ILE A 462 -20.55 12.42 -11.23
C ILE A 462 -20.05 13.54 -10.29
N PRO A 463 -20.45 13.55 -9.02
CA PRO A 463 -19.95 14.51 -8.03
C PRO A 463 -18.46 14.21 -7.72
N THR A 464 -17.79 15.18 -7.11
CA THR A 464 -16.44 14.98 -6.58
C THR A 464 -16.54 14.53 -5.13
N GLY A 465 -15.88 13.43 -4.77
CA GLY A 465 -15.87 12.93 -3.39
C GLY A 465 -15.26 11.53 -3.31
N PRO A 466 -14.82 11.11 -2.11
CA PRO A 466 -14.47 9.73 -1.87
C PRO A 466 -15.74 8.84 -2.03
N ASP A 467 -15.54 7.56 -2.30
CA ASP A 467 -16.61 6.53 -2.39
C ASP A 467 -17.71 6.79 -3.44
N VAL A 468 -17.49 7.72 -4.36
CA VAL A 468 -18.39 7.94 -5.49
C VAL A 468 -18.12 6.90 -6.56
N THR A 469 -19.14 6.08 -6.88
CA THR A 469 -19.07 5.08 -7.96
C THR A 469 -20.07 5.38 -9.07
N ILE A 470 -19.72 5.01 -10.31
CA ILE A 470 -20.60 5.20 -11.49
C ILE A 470 -21.93 4.45 -11.25
N ALA A 471 -21.87 3.19 -10.84
CA ALA A 471 -23.06 2.37 -10.56
C ALA A 471 -23.92 2.98 -9.45
N GLY A 472 -23.30 3.50 -8.37
CA GLY A 472 -24.00 4.15 -7.28
C GLY A 472 -24.73 5.44 -7.70
N ILE A 473 -24.13 6.22 -8.61
CA ILE A 473 -24.80 7.42 -9.16
C ILE A 473 -25.87 7.03 -10.16
N LEU A 474 -25.60 6.09 -11.06
CA LEU A 474 -26.57 5.63 -12.06
C LEU A 474 -27.86 5.11 -11.41
N SER A 475 -27.76 4.43 -10.25
CA SER A 475 -28.92 3.94 -9.51
C SER A 475 -29.77 5.04 -8.86
N LYS A 476 -29.19 6.21 -8.55
CA LYS A 476 -29.83 7.30 -7.80
C LYS A 476 -30.23 8.49 -8.68
N ASN A 477 -29.52 8.73 -9.79
CA ASN A 477 -29.71 9.89 -10.65
C ASN A 477 -30.64 9.56 -11.83
N LYS A 478 -31.90 9.98 -11.74
CA LYS A 478 -32.93 9.71 -12.78
C LYS A 478 -32.55 10.27 -14.16
N ALA A 479 -31.88 11.43 -14.23
CA ALA A 479 -31.49 12.04 -15.49
C ALA A 479 -30.38 11.23 -16.18
N MET A 480 -29.36 10.81 -15.43
CA MET A 480 -28.30 9.94 -15.94
C MET A 480 -28.86 8.57 -16.37
N LYS A 481 -29.79 8.01 -15.59
CA LYS A 481 -30.44 6.75 -15.92
C LYS A 481 -31.25 6.85 -17.21
N LYS A 482 -31.96 7.95 -17.42
CA LYS A 482 -32.71 8.21 -18.67
C LYS A 482 -31.77 8.26 -19.88
N GLU A 483 -30.66 9.02 -19.81
CA GLU A 483 -29.67 9.04 -20.88
C GLU A 483 -29.04 7.65 -21.14
N TYR A 484 -28.77 6.89 -20.09
CA TYR A 484 -28.29 5.51 -20.21
C TYR A 484 -29.27 4.61 -20.97
N ASP A 485 -30.57 4.74 -20.68
CA ASP A 485 -31.60 3.90 -21.29
C ASP A 485 -31.90 4.29 -22.76
N GLU A 486 -31.85 5.59 -23.08
CA GLU A 486 -32.23 6.14 -24.38
C GLU A 486 -31.05 6.31 -25.38
N ASN A 487 -29.79 6.38 -24.92
CA ASN A 487 -28.64 6.64 -25.78
C ASN A 487 -27.64 5.48 -25.72
N ALA A 488 -27.40 4.82 -26.86
CA ALA A 488 -26.51 3.66 -26.97
C ALA A 488 -25.06 4.01 -26.66
N ASP A 489 -24.56 5.19 -27.05
CA ASP A 489 -23.20 5.62 -26.78
C ASP A 489 -23.00 5.93 -25.30
N VAL A 490 -23.98 6.54 -24.64
CA VAL A 490 -23.96 6.77 -23.18
C VAL A 490 -23.98 5.43 -22.43
N ARG A 491 -24.80 4.48 -22.86
CA ARG A 491 -24.84 3.13 -22.30
C ARG A 491 -23.47 2.46 -22.41
N LYS A 492 -22.91 2.41 -23.63
CA LYS A 492 -21.60 1.81 -23.89
C LYS A 492 -20.49 2.49 -23.06
N LEU A 493 -20.50 3.82 -22.99
CA LEU A 493 -19.57 4.59 -22.18
C LEU A 493 -19.64 4.20 -20.70
N LEU A 494 -20.84 4.15 -20.15
CA LEU A 494 -21.04 3.87 -18.71
C LEU A 494 -20.78 2.43 -18.36
N ASP A 495 -21.17 1.46 -19.20
CA ASP A 495 -20.90 0.04 -18.96
C ASP A 495 -19.40 -0.23 -18.92
N ILE A 496 -18.64 0.24 -19.92
CA ILE A 496 -17.20 0.06 -19.95
C ILE A 496 -16.51 0.86 -18.83
N SER A 497 -16.95 2.10 -18.57
CA SER A 497 -16.38 2.89 -17.47
C SER A 497 -16.60 2.23 -16.12
N THR A 498 -17.76 1.60 -15.88
CA THR A 498 -18.05 0.87 -14.64
C THR A 498 -17.16 -0.37 -14.51
N SER A 499 -16.84 -1.07 -15.59
CA SER A 499 -15.99 -2.26 -15.55
C SER A 499 -14.52 -1.93 -15.23
N VAL A 500 -14.02 -0.78 -15.71
CA VAL A 500 -12.64 -0.34 -15.48
C VAL A 500 -12.48 0.59 -14.26
N GLU A 501 -13.59 1.09 -13.69
CA GLU A 501 -13.56 1.92 -12.48
C GLU A 501 -12.85 1.19 -11.34
N GLY A 502 -11.89 1.85 -10.68
CA GLY A 502 -11.10 1.29 -9.59
C GLY A 502 -9.89 0.45 -10.02
N LEU A 503 -9.72 0.12 -11.31
CA LEU A 503 -8.47 -0.49 -11.78
C LEU A 503 -7.28 0.45 -11.61
N ILE A 504 -6.11 -0.10 -11.38
CA ILE A 504 -4.89 0.68 -11.17
C ILE A 504 -4.46 1.31 -12.49
N ARG A 505 -4.19 2.60 -12.46
CA ARG A 505 -3.81 3.39 -13.63
C ARG A 505 -2.32 3.67 -13.73
N HIS A 506 -1.73 4.08 -12.62
CA HIS A 506 -0.30 4.37 -12.52
C HIS A 506 0.19 4.29 -11.08
N THR A 507 1.49 4.15 -10.96
CA THR A 507 2.19 4.20 -9.68
C THR A 507 2.70 5.60 -9.35
N SER A 508 2.88 5.89 -8.08
CA SER A 508 3.49 7.10 -7.56
C SER A 508 4.29 6.77 -6.30
N THR A 509 5.06 7.72 -5.81
CA THR A 509 5.78 7.56 -4.54
C THR A 509 4.93 8.11 -3.41
N HIS A 510 4.80 7.36 -2.30
CA HIS A 510 4.12 7.81 -1.09
C HIS A 510 4.77 9.10 -0.55
N ALA A 511 3.93 10.04 -0.14
CA ALA A 511 4.40 11.36 0.26
C ALA A 511 5.23 11.35 1.55
N ALA A 512 5.10 10.34 2.42
CA ALA A 512 5.63 10.34 3.78
C ALA A 512 6.41 9.06 4.15
N GLY A 513 5.98 7.88 3.70
CA GLY A 513 6.46 6.58 4.19
C GLY A 513 7.85 6.22 3.68
N VAL A 514 8.72 5.83 4.61
CA VAL A 514 10.07 5.30 4.36
C VAL A 514 10.19 3.95 5.08
N ILE A 515 10.71 2.94 4.39
CA ILE A 515 10.99 1.62 4.94
C ILE A 515 12.47 1.56 5.34
N ILE A 516 12.73 0.97 6.51
CA ILE A 516 14.10 0.70 6.97
C ILE A 516 14.20 -0.81 7.21
N ALA A 517 15.08 -1.49 6.47
CA ALA A 517 15.30 -2.92 6.55
C ALA A 517 16.51 -3.28 7.43
N PRO A 518 16.51 -4.46 8.09
CA PRO A 518 17.69 -4.94 8.84
C PRO A 518 18.85 -5.40 7.95
N ASP A 519 18.56 -5.83 6.73
CA ASP A 519 19.49 -6.26 5.68
C ASP A 519 19.11 -5.56 4.36
N ALA A 520 19.75 -5.91 3.25
CA ALA A 520 19.42 -5.35 1.94
C ALA A 520 17.92 -5.47 1.66
N MET A 521 17.30 -4.39 1.18
CA MET A 521 15.83 -4.33 0.94
C MET A 521 15.32 -5.49 0.08
N THR A 522 16.13 -5.93 -0.89
CA THR A 522 15.80 -7.03 -1.81
C THR A 522 15.74 -8.42 -1.15
N GLU A 523 16.13 -8.56 0.12
CA GLU A 523 15.87 -9.78 0.89
C GLU A 523 14.39 -9.89 1.34
N PHE A 524 13.65 -8.78 1.31
CA PHE A 524 12.30 -8.67 1.86
C PHE A 524 11.27 -8.20 0.83
N VAL A 525 11.62 -7.19 0.02
CA VAL A 525 10.69 -6.45 -0.84
C VAL A 525 11.31 -6.20 -2.21
N PRO A 526 10.59 -6.44 -3.31
CA PRO A 526 11.05 -6.02 -4.63
C PRO A 526 11.06 -4.48 -4.70
N ILE A 527 12.09 -3.94 -5.36
CA ILE A 527 12.34 -2.49 -5.46
C ILE A 527 12.41 -2.03 -6.92
N GLN A 528 12.17 -0.75 -7.11
CA GLN A 528 12.32 -0.08 -8.41
C GLN A 528 12.79 1.36 -8.22
N LYS A 529 13.13 2.06 -9.30
CA LYS A 529 13.38 3.50 -9.29
C LYS A 529 12.11 4.28 -9.62
N ASP A 530 11.91 5.38 -8.91
CA ASP A 530 10.92 6.38 -9.32
C ASP A 530 11.47 7.27 -10.46
N LYS A 531 10.64 8.18 -10.97
CA LYS A 531 11.02 9.11 -12.05
C LYS A 531 12.20 10.04 -11.71
N ASN A 532 12.54 10.18 -10.44
CA ASN A 532 13.64 11.01 -9.94
C ASN A 532 14.88 10.16 -9.60
N GLY A 533 14.82 8.84 -9.79
CA GLY A 533 15.91 7.91 -9.50
C GLY A 533 15.93 7.40 -8.06
N ALA A 534 14.99 7.80 -7.20
CA ALA A 534 14.92 7.30 -5.83
C ALA A 534 14.42 5.85 -5.79
N ILE A 535 14.98 5.04 -4.89
CA ILE A 535 14.54 3.67 -4.65
C ILE A 535 13.18 3.66 -3.96
N ILE A 536 12.23 2.94 -4.53
CA ILE A 536 10.90 2.73 -3.98
C ILE A 536 10.57 1.23 -3.93
N SER A 537 9.82 0.82 -2.90
CA SER A 537 9.29 -0.54 -2.82
C SER A 537 8.24 -0.78 -3.91
N GLN A 538 8.08 -2.01 -4.35
CA GLN A 538 6.95 -2.40 -5.20
C GLN A 538 5.72 -2.80 -4.40
N PHE A 539 5.84 -2.90 -3.09
CA PHE A 539 4.72 -3.16 -2.19
C PHE A 539 4.21 -1.85 -1.59
N GLU A 540 2.90 -1.68 -1.60
CA GLU A 540 2.23 -0.57 -0.95
C GLU A 540 2.25 -0.70 0.58
N MET A 541 1.86 0.37 1.28
CA MET A 541 1.96 0.49 2.72
C MET A 541 1.35 -0.69 3.49
N GLY A 542 0.13 -1.11 3.14
CA GLY A 542 -0.53 -2.23 3.81
C GLY A 542 0.21 -3.57 3.63
N SER A 543 0.78 -3.79 2.44
CA SER A 543 1.57 -4.98 2.14
C SER A 543 2.92 -4.99 2.86
N VAL A 544 3.58 -3.83 2.94
CA VAL A 544 4.84 -3.63 3.68
C VAL A 544 4.64 -3.95 5.18
N GLU A 545 3.56 -3.43 5.77
CA GLU A 545 3.19 -3.71 7.16
C GLU A 545 2.84 -5.19 7.36
N ALA A 546 2.09 -5.78 6.44
CA ALA A 546 1.66 -7.18 6.52
C ALA A 546 2.81 -8.18 6.52
N ILE A 547 3.93 -7.87 5.85
CA ILE A 547 5.16 -8.68 5.87
C ILE A 547 6.12 -8.27 6.99
N GLY A 548 5.73 -7.36 7.88
CA GLY A 548 6.46 -7.01 9.10
C GLY A 548 7.64 -6.06 8.94
N MET A 549 7.70 -5.28 7.85
CA MET A 549 8.76 -4.28 7.66
C MET A 549 8.56 -3.04 8.52
N LEU A 550 9.66 -2.45 8.99
CA LEU A 550 9.61 -1.18 9.70
C LEU A 550 9.31 -0.03 8.75
N LYS A 551 8.20 0.64 9.00
CA LYS A 551 7.79 1.88 8.33
C LYS A 551 7.99 3.07 9.27
N VAL A 552 8.46 4.19 8.72
CA VAL A 552 8.52 5.49 9.38
C VAL A 552 7.80 6.51 8.52
N ASP A 553 6.77 7.16 9.07
CA ASP A 553 5.98 8.16 8.35
C ASP A 553 6.45 9.59 8.68
N LEU A 554 7.12 10.22 7.71
CA LEU A 554 7.59 11.61 7.77
C LEU A 554 6.58 12.52 7.05
N LEU A 555 5.55 12.94 7.78
CA LEU A 555 4.41 13.69 7.24
C LEU A 555 4.75 15.17 7.06
N GLY A 556 4.81 15.65 5.83
CA GLY A 556 5.10 17.04 5.51
C GLY A 556 3.95 17.99 5.90
N LEU A 557 4.15 18.84 6.89
CA LEU A 557 3.17 19.80 7.37
C LEU A 557 3.66 21.24 7.16
N LYS A 558 3.16 21.93 6.11
CA LYS A 558 3.53 23.33 5.78
C LYS A 558 3.28 24.33 6.91
N THR A 559 2.32 24.05 7.79
CA THR A 559 2.03 24.93 8.94
C THR A 559 3.24 25.05 9.87
N LEU A 560 4.09 24.02 9.96
CA LEU A 560 5.34 24.09 10.74
C LEU A 560 6.31 25.12 10.16
N ASP A 561 6.41 25.24 8.84
CA ASP A 561 7.26 26.25 8.19
C ASP A 561 6.73 27.65 8.44
N VAL A 562 5.40 27.84 8.38
CA VAL A 562 4.76 29.13 8.68
C VAL A 562 5.02 29.55 10.13
N LEU A 563 4.86 28.63 11.08
CA LEU A 563 5.12 28.91 12.50
C LEU A 563 6.60 29.23 12.74
N ASN A 564 7.52 28.47 12.18
CA ASN A 564 8.96 28.70 12.29
C ASN A 564 9.37 30.06 11.69
N ALA A 565 8.83 30.40 10.52
CA ALA A 565 9.08 31.69 9.88
C ALA A 565 8.55 32.84 10.73
N ALA A 566 7.35 32.72 11.32
CA ALA A 566 6.77 33.70 12.19
C ALA A 566 7.60 33.91 13.48
N GLU A 567 8.02 32.80 14.12
CA GLU A 567 8.88 32.85 15.30
C GLU A 567 10.23 33.55 15.01
N LYS A 568 10.88 33.16 13.91
CA LYS A 568 12.12 33.79 13.44
C LYS A 568 11.93 35.29 13.17
N ALA A 569 10.86 35.68 12.50
CA ALA A 569 10.54 37.08 12.18
C ALA A 569 10.30 37.93 13.44
N VAL A 570 9.59 37.38 14.42
CA VAL A 570 9.40 38.07 15.73
C VAL A 570 10.72 38.21 16.47
N ASN A 571 11.49 37.10 16.53
CA ASN A 571 12.75 37.08 17.28
C ASN A 571 13.85 37.94 16.64
N SER A 572 13.85 38.15 15.32
CA SER A 572 14.81 39.00 14.61
C SER A 572 14.66 40.47 14.94
N LYS A 573 13.47 40.90 15.40
CA LYS A 573 13.17 42.30 15.80
C LYS A 573 13.49 42.58 17.27
N LYS A 574 13.78 41.56 18.07
CA LYS A 574 14.07 41.70 19.49
C LYS A 574 15.48 42.19 19.75
N GLN A 575 15.64 43.07 20.72
CA GLN A 575 16.95 43.61 21.14
C GLN A 575 17.69 42.58 22.02
N LYS A 576 19.01 42.77 22.16
CA LYS A 576 19.84 41.93 23.01
C LYS A 576 19.38 42.03 24.47
N GLY A 577 18.94 40.92 25.06
CA GLY A 577 18.41 40.86 26.45
C GLY A 577 16.89 40.68 26.52
N GLU A 578 16.14 40.94 25.45
CA GLU A 578 14.70 40.66 25.45
C GLU A 578 14.41 39.15 25.35
N VAL A 579 13.35 38.73 26.06
CA VAL A 579 12.88 37.34 26.02
C VAL A 579 12.42 36.97 24.61
N LYS A 580 13.05 35.98 24.02
CA LYS A 580 12.66 35.47 22.70
C LYS A 580 11.31 34.75 22.78
N LEU A 581 10.53 34.85 21.70
CA LEU A 581 9.36 34.04 21.51
C LEU A 581 9.80 32.57 21.34
N ASP A 582 9.16 31.68 22.09
CA ASP A 582 9.31 30.23 22.00
C ASP A 582 7.91 29.64 21.94
N LEU A 583 7.53 29.12 20.77
CA LEU A 583 6.19 28.60 20.53
C LEU A 583 5.88 27.37 21.37
N THR A 584 6.90 26.66 21.87
CA THR A 584 6.72 25.50 22.75
C THR A 584 6.36 25.87 24.19
N ARG A 585 6.52 27.16 24.57
CA ARG A 585 6.29 27.69 25.92
C ARG A 585 5.12 28.66 26.01
N LEU A 586 4.24 28.65 25.01
CA LEU A 586 3.07 29.52 25.00
C LEU A 586 2.11 29.18 26.16
N LYS A 587 1.52 30.21 26.77
CA LYS A 587 0.46 30.06 27.77
C LYS A 587 -0.84 29.66 27.05
N MET A 588 -1.48 28.56 27.48
CA MET A 588 -2.74 28.10 26.91
C MET A 588 -3.99 28.86 27.41
N ALA A 589 -3.82 29.91 28.19
CA ALA A 589 -4.92 30.66 28.85
C ALA A 589 -5.08 32.11 28.33
N ASP A 590 -4.75 32.37 27.04
CA ASP A 590 -4.90 33.71 26.47
C ASP A 590 -6.36 33.98 26.09
N ARG A 591 -7.04 34.84 26.86
CA ARG A 591 -8.45 35.21 26.66
C ARG A 591 -8.72 35.85 25.29
N SER A 592 -7.76 36.61 24.75
CA SER A 592 -7.93 37.29 23.47
C SER A 592 -8.01 36.29 22.32
N VAL A 593 -7.22 35.21 22.40
CA VAL A 593 -7.26 34.09 21.42
C VAL A 593 -8.62 33.39 21.45
N TYR A 594 -9.13 33.03 22.64
CA TYR A 594 -10.45 32.40 22.75
C TYR A 594 -11.59 33.31 22.33
N ALA A 595 -11.50 34.61 22.56
CA ALA A 595 -12.48 35.60 22.07
C ALA A 595 -12.50 35.62 20.52
N MET A 596 -11.33 35.63 19.88
CA MET A 596 -11.20 35.55 18.42
C MET A 596 -11.77 34.27 17.90
N LEU A 597 -11.44 33.11 18.49
CA LEU A 597 -11.96 31.80 18.09
C LEU A 597 -13.48 31.70 18.21
N SER A 598 -14.04 32.22 19.32
CA SER A 598 -15.47 32.32 19.60
C SER A 598 -16.23 33.25 18.63
N SER A 599 -15.56 34.23 18.04
CA SER A 599 -16.15 35.07 17.00
C SER A 599 -16.21 34.39 15.64
N GLY A 600 -15.50 33.27 15.45
CA GLY A 600 -15.34 32.57 14.17
C GLY A 600 -14.44 33.28 13.16
N GLN A 601 -13.65 34.27 13.59
CA GLN A 601 -12.64 34.94 12.75
C GLN A 601 -11.36 34.10 12.68
N THR A 602 -11.47 32.93 12.07
CA THR A 602 -10.43 31.90 12.08
C THR A 602 -9.87 31.61 10.68
N THR A 603 -9.93 32.56 9.76
CA THR A 603 -9.30 32.43 8.44
C THR A 603 -7.79 32.25 8.59
N GLY A 604 -7.22 31.22 7.99
CA GLY A 604 -5.80 30.87 8.09
C GLY A 604 -5.40 30.19 9.41
N VAL A 605 -6.35 29.94 10.32
CA VAL A 605 -6.09 29.14 11.53
C VAL A 605 -6.28 27.65 11.18
N PHE A 606 -5.18 26.90 11.17
CA PHE A 606 -5.17 25.48 10.77
C PHE A 606 -6.28 24.67 11.47
N GLN A 607 -7.00 23.86 10.70
CA GLN A 607 -8.15 23.03 11.12
C GLN A 607 -9.39 23.77 11.63
N LEU A 608 -9.34 25.08 11.88
CA LEU A 608 -10.44 25.87 12.45
C LEU A 608 -11.11 26.81 11.44
N GLU A 609 -10.73 26.77 10.16
CA GLU A 609 -11.11 27.76 9.14
C GLU A 609 -12.30 27.38 8.26
N SER A 610 -12.76 26.11 8.25
CA SER A 610 -13.91 25.72 7.45
C SER A 610 -15.21 26.39 7.93
N ALA A 611 -16.16 26.64 7.03
CA ALA A 611 -17.43 27.30 7.38
C ALA A 611 -18.18 26.57 8.51
N GLY A 612 -18.23 25.22 8.46
CA GLY A 612 -18.88 24.43 9.49
C GLY A 612 -18.16 24.47 10.83
N MET A 613 -16.81 24.41 10.84
CA MET A 613 -16.04 24.53 12.08
C MET A 613 -16.19 25.93 12.70
N ARG A 614 -16.23 27.00 11.90
CA ARG A 614 -16.51 28.37 12.39
C ARG A 614 -17.87 28.47 13.05
N ASP A 615 -18.89 27.80 12.52
CA ASP A 615 -20.23 27.76 13.12
C ASP A 615 -20.20 27.03 14.48
N VAL A 616 -19.48 25.90 14.54
CA VAL A 616 -19.27 25.16 15.81
C VAL A 616 -18.58 26.04 16.83
N LEU A 617 -17.50 26.74 16.49
CA LEU A 617 -16.75 27.61 17.42
C LEU A 617 -17.60 28.77 17.93
N ARG A 618 -18.42 29.41 17.05
CA ARG A 618 -19.35 30.48 17.46
C ARG A 618 -20.39 30.04 18.49
N LYS A 619 -20.91 28.80 18.29
CA LYS A 619 -21.92 28.21 19.18
C LYS A 619 -21.29 27.66 20.47
N MET A 620 -20.13 27.01 20.37
CA MET A 620 -19.43 26.40 21.51
C MET A 620 -18.82 27.44 22.45
N LYS A 621 -18.33 28.57 21.89
CA LYS A 621 -17.61 29.65 22.61
C LYS A 621 -16.46 29.07 23.47
N PRO A 622 -15.40 28.54 22.86
CA PRO A 622 -14.31 27.89 23.59
C PRO A 622 -13.65 28.87 24.57
N THR A 623 -13.28 28.37 25.73
CA THR A 623 -12.65 29.12 26.83
C THR A 623 -11.31 28.53 27.27
N CYS A 624 -11.01 27.32 26.86
CA CYS A 624 -9.80 26.56 27.18
C CYS A 624 -9.36 25.67 26.01
N ILE A 625 -8.18 25.10 26.12
CA ILE A 625 -7.63 24.20 25.07
C ILE A 625 -8.44 22.90 24.94
N GLU A 626 -9.02 22.43 26.02
CA GLU A 626 -9.84 21.22 26.07
C GLU A 626 -11.11 21.37 25.22
N ASP A 627 -11.70 22.57 25.18
CA ASP A 627 -12.83 22.89 24.29
C ASP A 627 -12.45 22.79 22.80
N LEU A 628 -11.23 23.23 22.46
CA LEU A 628 -10.73 23.13 21.08
C LEU A 628 -10.43 21.69 20.68
N ILE A 629 -9.85 20.90 21.59
CA ILE A 629 -9.61 19.48 21.39
C ILE A 629 -10.95 18.76 21.15
N ALA A 630 -11.96 19.07 21.96
CA ALA A 630 -13.31 18.52 21.80
C ALA A 630 -13.96 18.96 20.47
N ALA A 631 -13.85 20.24 20.09
CA ALA A 631 -14.38 20.76 18.83
C ALA A 631 -13.80 20.01 17.62
N ILE A 632 -12.48 19.84 17.56
CA ILE A 632 -11.78 19.14 16.48
C ILE A 632 -12.17 17.62 16.46
N SER A 633 -12.34 17.04 17.63
CA SER A 633 -12.71 15.63 17.76
C SER A 633 -14.15 15.35 17.36
N LEU A 634 -15.07 16.24 17.71
CA LEU A 634 -16.50 16.15 17.40
C LEU A 634 -16.80 16.47 15.92
N TYR A 635 -16.05 17.40 15.30
CA TYR A 635 -16.28 17.81 13.92
C TYR A 635 -15.66 16.81 12.93
N ARG A 636 -16.13 15.56 13.01
CA ARG A 636 -15.78 14.46 12.12
C ARG A 636 -17.03 13.65 11.76
N PRO A 637 -17.06 12.97 10.60
CA PRO A 637 -18.15 12.03 10.31
C PRO A 637 -18.33 11.02 11.46
N GLY A 638 -19.56 10.83 11.92
CA GLY A 638 -19.92 9.98 13.06
C GLY A 638 -20.16 10.81 14.35
N PRO A 639 -19.14 11.39 15.03
CA PRO A 639 -19.36 12.12 16.28
C PRO A 639 -20.10 13.46 16.12
N MET A 640 -20.26 13.95 14.90
CA MET A 640 -20.85 15.26 14.59
C MET A 640 -22.26 15.44 15.14
N ASP A 641 -23.03 14.36 15.21
CA ASP A 641 -24.40 14.36 15.76
C ASP A 641 -24.43 14.68 17.27
N SER A 642 -23.31 14.52 17.97
CA SER A 642 -23.18 14.85 19.40
C SER A 642 -22.87 16.33 19.68
N ILE A 643 -22.55 17.13 18.66
CA ILE A 643 -22.18 18.55 18.81
C ILE A 643 -23.30 19.37 19.50
N PRO A 644 -24.59 19.26 19.12
CA PRO A 644 -25.64 20.04 19.78
C PRO A 644 -25.75 19.74 21.28
N LYS A 645 -25.68 18.46 21.67
CA LYS A 645 -25.73 18.03 23.07
C LYS A 645 -24.51 18.53 23.86
N PHE A 646 -23.31 18.43 23.29
CA PHE A 646 -22.09 18.92 23.90
C PHE A 646 -22.17 20.43 24.17
N ILE A 647 -22.61 21.22 23.20
CA ILE A 647 -22.77 22.69 23.34
C ILE A 647 -23.82 23.03 24.39
N GLN A 648 -24.97 22.35 24.35
CA GLN A 648 -26.02 22.55 25.34
C GLN A 648 -25.53 22.30 26.77
N ASN A 649 -24.88 21.18 26.99
CA ASN A 649 -24.35 20.77 28.27
C ASN A 649 -23.22 21.71 28.77
N LYS A 650 -22.35 22.17 27.86
CA LYS A 650 -21.30 23.16 28.18
C LYS A 650 -21.90 24.47 28.71
N HIS A 651 -22.98 24.93 28.07
CA HIS A 651 -23.60 26.22 28.51
C HIS A 651 -24.54 26.05 29.68
N ASN A 652 -25.02 24.85 29.97
CA ASN A 652 -25.95 24.56 31.05
C ASN A 652 -25.46 23.34 31.85
N PRO A 653 -24.38 23.43 32.65
CA PRO A 653 -23.80 22.29 33.36
C PRO A 653 -24.76 21.57 34.29
N ASP A 654 -25.74 22.31 34.87
CA ASP A 654 -26.74 21.73 35.79
C ASP A 654 -27.73 20.76 35.11
N THR A 655 -27.74 20.73 33.78
CA THR A 655 -28.58 19.77 32.99
C THR A 655 -27.90 18.47 32.67
N ILE A 656 -26.63 18.33 33.04
CA ILE A 656 -25.86 17.10 32.73
C ILE A 656 -26.40 15.95 33.57
N THR A 657 -26.74 14.85 32.89
CA THR A 657 -27.15 13.61 33.54
C THR A 657 -26.26 12.47 33.11
N TYR A 658 -25.84 11.65 34.06
CA TYR A 658 -25.05 10.45 33.81
C TYR A 658 -25.94 9.23 34.00
N ALA A 659 -25.83 8.25 33.07
CA ALA A 659 -26.61 7.00 33.16
C ALA A 659 -26.32 6.21 34.45
N VAL A 660 -25.09 6.29 34.92
CA VAL A 660 -24.62 5.78 36.23
C VAL A 660 -23.60 6.75 36.83
N PRO A 661 -23.53 6.90 38.16
CA PRO A 661 -22.59 7.85 38.80
C PRO A 661 -21.11 7.64 38.43
N ALA A 662 -20.74 6.38 38.19
CA ALA A 662 -19.36 6.02 37.82
C ALA A 662 -18.88 6.63 36.47
N LEU A 663 -19.81 7.15 35.64
CA LEU A 663 -19.43 7.85 34.38
C LEU A 663 -19.01 9.31 34.61
N GLU A 664 -19.39 9.94 35.71
CA GLU A 664 -19.07 11.33 35.98
C GLU A 664 -17.57 11.62 35.95
N PRO A 665 -16.69 10.88 36.64
CA PRO A 665 -15.25 11.13 36.59
C PRO A 665 -14.66 11.01 35.20
N ILE A 666 -15.24 10.15 34.34
CA ILE A 666 -14.74 9.88 32.99
C ILE A 666 -15.23 10.95 32.00
N LEU A 667 -16.48 11.42 32.14
CA LEU A 667 -17.14 12.27 31.14
C LEU A 667 -17.26 13.75 31.58
N LYS A 668 -16.82 14.10 32.77
CA LYS A 668 -16.92 15.44 33.32
C LYS A 668 -16.29 16.50 32.39
N ASP A 669 -15.10 16.26 31.88
CA ASP A 669 -14.36 17.21 31.06
C ASP A 669 -14.95 17.33 29.63
N THR A 670 -15.87 16.45 29.27
CA THR A 670 -16.60 16.47 28.00
C THR A 670 -18.11 16.70 28.20
N TYR A 671 -18.47 17.30 29.32
CA TYR A 671 -19.84 17.69 29.65
C TYR A 671 -20.87 16.55 29.52
N GLY A 672 -20.47 15.34 29.96
CA GLY A 672 -21.33 14.15 29.92
C GLY A 672 -21.44 13.48 28.53
N CYS A 673 -20.64 13.88 27.58
CA CYS A 673 -20.59 13.26 26.25
C CYS A 673 -19.39 12.34 26.10
N ILE A 674 -19.54 11.21 25.44
CA ILE A 674 -18.43 10.37 25.02
C ILE A 674 -17.84 11.01 23.74
N VAL A 675 -16.60 11.50 23.82
CA VAL A 675 -15.90 12.18 22.73
C VAL A 675 -14.63 11.43 22.33
N TYR A 676 -13.88 10.91 23.31
CA TYR A 676 -12.56 10.34 23.12
C TYR A 676 -12.56 8.82 23.19
N GLN A 677 -11.67 8.21 22.46
CA GLN A 677 -11.46 6.76 22.50
C GLN A 677 -10.99 6.30 23.90
N GLU A 678 -10.19 7.10 24.57
CA GLU A 678 -9.74 6.88 25.94
C GLU A 678 -10.92 6.75 26.90
N GLN A 679 -11.96 7.57 26.74
CA GLN A 679 -13.17 7.49 27.58
C GLN A 679 -13.90 6.16 27.38
N VAL A 680 -13.98 5.66 26.13
CA VAL A 680 -14.55 4.32 25.86
C VAL A 680 -13.75 3.24 26.57
N MET A 681 -12.42 3.31 26.51
CA MET A 681 -11.53 2.35 27.17
C MET A 681 -11.68 2.40 28.69
N GLN A 682 -11.75 3.61 29.27
CA GLN A 682 -11.97 3.79 30.71
C GLN A 682 -13.34 3.28 31.16
N ILE A 683 -14.39 3.52 30.39
CA ILE A 683 -15.74 3.00 30.66
C ILE A 683 -15.72 1.44 30.67
N VAL A 684 -15.12 0.85 29.65
CA VAL A 684 -15.02 -0.62 29.57
C VAL A 684 -14.20 -1.20 30.73
N ARG A 685 -13.12 -0.52 31.15
CA ARG A 685 -12.32 -0.90 32.32
C ARG A 685 -13.13 -0.75 33.61
N ASP A 686 -13.66 0.44 33.89
CA ASP A 686 -14.18 0.81 35.22
C ASP A 686 -15.57 0.22 35.49
N LEU A 687 -16.40 0.06 34.44
CA LEU A 687 -17.72 -0.55 34.56
C LEU A 687 -17.73 -2.03 34.18
N GLY A 688 -16.90 -2.44 33.22
CA GLY A 688 -16.84 -3.80 32.70
C GLY A 688 -15.82 -4.70 33.41
N GLY A 689 -14.89 -4.11 34.19
CA GLY A 689 -13.84 -4.86 34.89
C GLY A 689 -12.74 -5.42 33.99
N TYR A 690 -12.57 -4.88 32.78
CA TYR A 690 -11.54 -5.32 31.85
C TYR A 690 -10.19 -4.66 32.15
N THR A 691 -9.09 -5.28 31.67
CA THR A 691 -7.79 -4.60 31.58
C THR A 691 -7.84 -3.49 30.54
N LEU A 692 -6.93 -2.50 30.59
CA LEU A 692 -6.84 -1.46 29.56
C LEU A 692 -6.52 -2.05 28.17
N GLY A 693 -5.65 -3.06 28.11
CA GLY A 693 -5.36 -3.76 26.87
C GLY A 693 -6.60 -4.40 26.24
N ARG A 694 -7.41 -5.09 27.04
CA ARG A 694 -8.65 -5.71 26.58
C ARG A 694 -9.73 -4.66 26.23
N SER A 695 -9.74 -3.54 26.93
CA SER A 695 -10.63 -2.41 26.65
C SER A 695 -10.36 -1.81 25.25
N ASP A 696 -9.10 -1.75 24.80
CA ASP A 696 -8.77 -1.34 23.44
C ASP A 696 -9.33 -2.32 22.38
N LEU A 697 -9.28 -3.62 22.63
CA LEU A 697 -9.88 -4.62 21.73
C LEU A 697 -11.40 -4.45 21.64
N VAL A 698 -12.08 -4.23 22.76
CA VAL A 698 -13.54 -3.97 22.78
C VAL A 698 -13.87 -2.69 22.02
N ARG A 699 -13.13 -1.60 22.25
CA ARG A 699 -13.31 -0.34 21.51
C ARG A 699 -13.17 -0.51 20.00
N ARG A 700 -12.19 -1.30 19.55
CA ARG A 700 -11.99 -1.58 18.12
C ARG A 700 -13.12 -2.40 17.50
N ALA A 701 -13.71 -3.30 18.25
CA ALA A 701 -14.85 -4.08 17.79
C ALA A 701 -16.14 -3.24 17.66
N MET A 702 -16.18 -2.04 18.22
CA MET A 702 -17.29 -1.08 18.09
C MET A 702 -17.16 -0.15 16.86
N SER A 703 -16.03 -0.14 16.16
CA SER A 703 -15.71 0.80 15.06
C SER A 703 -15.98 0.25 13.66
#